data_ddb7f81d9abdd418a8be2b74474bc3d6
#
_entry.id   ddb7f81d9abdd418a8be2b74474bc3d6
#
_cell.length_a   1.000
_cell.length_b   1.000
_cell.length_c   1.000
_cell.angle_alpha   90.00
_cell.angle_beta   90.00
_cell.angle_gamma   90.00
#
_symmetry.space_group_name_H-M   'P 1'
#
loop_
_entity.id
_entity.type
_entity.pdbx_description
1 polymer ?
#
loop_
_entity_poly.entity_id
_entity_poly.type
_entity_poly.pdbx_seq_one_letter_code
_entity_poly.pdbx_strand_id
1 'polypeptide(L)'
;MRGRALAILFFLLILQCFTASALTLSVSGGYKGEPVTVTLDRDAFVIFRMNNGTPIYAYGKEAKFIPYVTGSLYIEARADGEVVAKVVKIAEKSTASGGGSGGAGGSVSSIFYSGTVYLPSGTFTVTATSGKTYTVSWRTALGALKAASEQKGFSFVIKETDWGPFVSCIAGKCEGDEGATSGWMYQVNGNTPMKGAHEYGVKEGDQVVWYFSRSMSDTPDTSPMVLKIRVKYQSVSEGTQSVAEQKETRPAAEKELLLSREIVTSPGKKEKIELSEDVINELSLLSLEVRAKEEAVKVELARAAAPEPVYGRVLKAFELEVNGAENVKIEFRVNKSVEKDSVVLMKYNGSWIEMPTEFVGEDENYYYYSSTITSFSTFAIVARWSDFPLNVTDEPILKALAWLKTIQNDDGGFANPGEESSISKTSWAVMALAASKQDPHRWVKNGSSPIDYLRNNLNSSLGKMGTADIARTILALVAANENPRNFSGVDLVAMLKGKIKEDGQIGDFIYTTIWGIMALKAAGENVSESVEWLKAQQSEDGGFAWAVGEKSDYDDTAAAIQALIAAGEPRDSGVIRKALNYLKTGQNDDGGFRYFGSSSSNAASDAWVIQALVAAGENPREWKKGNVSVVDHLLSLQTEEGYFKYTEIQTSNPGYMTVSAIMALLGKPFPIKPEYLQEEVELTNLPSPPPVFATPTPSPTPTPAPASTPAPTPVLTPTPEMAKETPTETPSETKSIPGFEFAMALLGLAAATRWRR
;
A
#
# COMPACT_ATOMS: atom_id res chain seq x y z
N MET A 1 22.90 -60.68 -32.07
CA MET A 1 21.79 -60.81 -31.12
C MET A 1 22.09 -60.31 -29.67
N ARG A 2 23.34 -60.18 -29.23
CA ARG A 2 23.71 -59.77 -27.86
C ARG A 2 23.61 -58.24 -27.62
N GLY A 3 23.67 -57.36 -28.64
CA GLY A 3 23.60 -55.93 -28.48
C GLY A 3 22.17 -55.34 -28.34
N ARG A 4 21.14 -56.08 -28.87
CA ARG A 4 19.74 -55.62 -28.75
C ARG A 4 19.09 -55.96 -27.39
N ALA A 5 19.56 -57.01 -26.74
CA ALA A 5 19.09 -57.38 -25.41
C ALA A 5 19.61 -56.45 -24.32
N LEU A 6 20.81 -55.89 -24.47
CA LEU A 6 21.40 -54.94 -23.51
C LEU A 6 20.72 -53.55 -23.61
N ALA A 7 20.34 -53.12 -24.82
CA ALA A 7 19.62 -51.83 -25.02
C ALA A 7 18.18 -51.88 -24.48
N ILE A 8 17.52 -53.04 -24.60
CA ILE A 8 16.16 -53.23 -24.04
C ILE A 8 16.21 -53.30 -22.50
N LEU A 9 17.25 -53.93 -21.93
CA LEU A 9 17.44 -53.97 -20.47
C LEU A 9 17.77 -52.57 -19.90
N PHE A 10 18.57 -51.79 -20.62
CA PHE A 10 18.88 -50.39 -20.22
C PHE A 10 17.67 -49.45 -20.34
N PHE A 11 16.81 -49.67 -21.35
CA PHE A 11 15.56 -48.92 -21.52
C PHE A 11 14.51 -49.33 -20.49
N LEU A 12 14.46 -50.60 -20.08
CA LEU A 12 13.60 -51.09 -18.99
C LEU A 12 14.10 -50.63 -17.60
N LEU A 13 15.42 -50.49 -17.40
CA LEU A 13 15.97 -49.92 -16.15
C LEU A 13 15.73 -48.41 -16.03
N ILE A 14 15.72 -47.67 -17.16
CA ILE A 14 15.40 -46.25 -17.17
C ILE A 14 13.88 -46.05 -16.97
N LEU A 15 13.03 -46.97 -17.42
CA LEU A 15 11.58 -46.89 -17.18
C LEU A 15 11.17 -47.24 -15.74
N GLN A 16 12.04 -47.87 -14.95
CA GLN A 16 11.77 -48.17 -13.53
C GLN A 16 12.22 -47.06 -12.55
N CYS A 17 12.87 -45.97 -13.02
CA CYS A 17 13.31 -44.87 -12.18
C CYS A 17 12.37 -43.69 -12.13
N PHE A 18 11.19 -43.74 -12.77
CA PHE A 18 10.18 -42.68 -12.70
C PHE A 18 8.79 -43.26 -12.44
N THR A 19 8.61 -43.95 -11.34
CA THR A 19 7.32 -43.93 -10.65
C THR A 19 7.36 -42.75 -9.70
N ALA A 20 6.98 -41.57 -10.18
CA ALA A 20 6.63 -40.49 -9.27
C ALA A 20 5.54 -41.06 -8.35
N SER A 21 5.82 -41.16 -7.05
CA SER A 21 4.80 -41.55 -6.09
C SER A 21 3.71 -40.49 -6.11
N ALA A 22 2.44 -40.90 -6.24
CA ALA A 22 1.33 -39.97 -6.22
C ALA A 22 1.40 -39.09 -4.96
N LEU A 23 1.07 -37.78 -5.12
CA LEU A 23 1.05 -36.83 -4.00
C LEU A 23 0.16 -37.38 -2.89
N THR A 24 0.71 -37.53 -1.69
CA THR A 24 -0.04 -38.04 -0.53
C THR A 24 -0.31 -36.94 0.50
N LEU A 25 -1.54 -36.91 0.98
CA LEU A 25 -2.03 -35.92 1.94
C LEU A 25 -2.57 -36.63 3.18
N SER A 26 -2.00 -36.35 4.33
CA SER A 26 -2.54 -36.73 5.63
C SER A 26 -3.02 -35.49 6.40
N VAL A 27 -4.10 -35.62 7.16
CA VAL A 27 -4.69 -34.55 7.93
C VAL A 27 -4.95 -35.02 9.34
N SER A 28 -4.51 -34.23 10.33
CA SER A 28 -4.79 -34.42 11.74
C SER A 28 -5.46 -33.16 12.33
N GLY A 29 -6.29 -33.34 13.37
CA GLY A 29 -7.11 -32.27 13.91
C GLY A 29 -8.54 -32.29 13.36
N GLY A 30 -9.39 -31.39 13.82
CA GLY A 30 -10.81 -31.32 13.41
C GLY A 30 -11.71 -30.68 14.47
N TYR A 31 -11.13 -29.92 15.39
CA TYR A 31 -11.89 -29.17 16.38
C TYR A 31 -11.74 -27.66 16.17
N LYS A 32 -12.83 -26.95 16.42
CA LYS A 32 -12.86 -25.48 16.37
C LYS A 32 -11.86 -24.90 17.38
N GLY A 33 -11.06 -23.94 16.93
CA GLY A 33 -10.03 -23.29 17.74
C GLY A 33 -8.73 -24.09 17.89
N GLU A 34 -8.65 -25.30 17.33
CA GLU A 34 -7.42 -26.10 17.33
C GLU A 34 -6.81 -26.23 15.93
N PRO A 35 -5.49 -26.32 15.81
CA PRO A 35 -4.86 -26.48 14.51
C PRO A 35 -5.29 -27.76 13.81
N VAL A 36 -5.76 -27.65 12.57
CA VAL A 36 -5.82 -28.74 11.61
C VAL A 36 -4.49 -28.75 10.89
N THR A 37 -3.71 -29.82 11.08
CA THR A 37 -2.40 -29.96 10.45
C THR A 37 -2.51 -30.86 9.24
N VAL A 38 -2.01 -30.39 8.12
CA VAL A 38 -1.85 -31.12 6.86
C VAL A 38 -0.39 -31.48 6.70
N THR A 39 -0.09 -32.76 6.43
CA THR A 39 1.26 -33.24 6.14
C THR A 39 1.27 -33.91 4.78
N LEU A 40 2.28 -33.61 3.99
CA LEU A 40 2.48 -34.03 2.62
C LEU A 40 3.82 -34.77 2.48
N ASP A 41 3.93 -35.66 1.53
CA ASP A 41 5.17 -36.38 1.24
C ASP A 41 6.23 -35.52 0.55
N ARG A 42 5.80 -34.43 -0.09
CA ARG A 42 6.64 -33.40 -0.71
C ARG A 42 6.03 -32.01 -0.55
N ASP A 43 6.79 -30.98 -0.86
CA ASP A 43 6.28 -29.62 -0.85
C ASP A 43 5.15 -29.48 -1.86
N ALA A 44 4.04 -28.92 -1.43
CA ALA A 44 2.83 -28.74 -2.22
C ALA A 44 2.11 -27.46 -1.85
N PHE A 45 1.33 -26.97 -2.78
CA PHE A 45 0.41 -25.88 -2.59
C PHE A 45 -0.87 -26.38 -1.92
N VAL A 46 -1.20 -25.86 -0.74
CA VAL A 46 -2.36 -26.32 0.05
C VAL A 46 -3.43 -25.23 0.12
N ILE A 47 -4.64 -25.60 -0.24
CA ILE A 47 -5.82 -24.72 -0.22
C ILE A 47 -6.77 -25.19 0.88
N PHE A 48 -7.12 -24.32 1.79
CA PHE A 48 -8.13 -24.55 2.83
C PHE A 48 -9.40 -23.75 2.52
N ARG A 49 -10.56 -24.39 2.48
CA ARG A 49 -11.87 -23.72 2.35
C ARG A 49 -12.82 -24.20 3.43
N MET A 50 -13.25 -23.28 4.28
CA MET A 50 -14.22 -23.58 5.33
C MET A 50 -15.64 -23.27 4.83
N ASN A 51 -16.55 -24.26 4.87
CA ASN A 51 -17.98 -24.12 4.48
C ASN A 51 -18.20 -23.43 3.11
N ASN A 52 -17.36 -23.74 2.10
CA ASN A 52 -17.35 -23.09 0.79
C ASN A 52 -17.05 -21.57 0.82
N GLY A 53 -16.47 -21.07 1.90
CA GLY A 53 -16.00 -19.69 2.02
C GLY A 53 -14.72 -19.39 1.22
N THR A 54 -14.16 -18.22 1.45
CA THR A 54 -12.92 -17.77 0.81
C THR A 54 -11.78 -18.75 1.10
N PRO A 55 -11.01 -19.19 0.10
CA PRO A 55 -9.88 -20.09 0.30
C PRO A 55 -8.74 -19.40 1.05
N ILE A 56 -8.05 -20.17 1.88
CA ILE A 56 -6.79 -19.80 2.54
C ILE A 56 -5.72 -20.72 1.98
N TYR A 57 -4.56 -20.16 1.67
CA TYR A 57 -3.48 -20.85 0.99
C TYR A 57 -2.27 -21.05 1.91
N ALA A 58 -1.55 -22.14 1.72
CA ALA A 58 -0.28 -22.45 2.35
C ALA A 58 0.61 -23.24 1.39
N TYR A 59 1.92 -23.24 1.62
CA TYR A 59 2.89 -24.01 0.85
C TYR A 59 3.85 -24.74 1.78
N GLY A 60 4.26 -25.95 1.40
CA GLY A 60 5.24 -26.77 2.11
C GLY A 60 4.80 -28.21 2.32
N LYS A 61 5.63 -28.98 3.03
CA LYS A 61 5.31 -30.35 3.45
C LYS A 61 4.38 -30.42 4.65
N GLU A 62 4.23 -29.32 5.37
CA GLU A 62 3.33 -29.17 6.49
C GLU A 62 2.62 -27.81 6.41
N ALA A 63 1.29 -27.84 6.50
CA ALA A 63 0.46 -26.65 6.54
C ALA A 63 -0.53 -26.74 7.71
N LYS A 64 -0.80 -25.60 8.37
CA LYS A 64 -1.69 -25.52 9.51
C LYS A 64 -2.81 -24.52 9.30
N PHE A 65 -4.02 -24.91 9.65
CA PHE A 65 -5.20 -24.04 9.60
C PHE A 65 -5.95 -24.15 10.93
N ILE A 66 -6.30 -23.02 11.52
CA ILE A 66 -7.10 -22.98 12.76
C ILE A 66 -8.54 -22.60 12.39
N PRO A 67 -9.48 -23.55 12.38
CA PRO A 67 -10.88 -23.27 12.10
C PRO A 67 -11.55 -22.57 13.29
N TYR A 68 -12.12 -21.40 13.05
CA TYR A 68 -12.85 -20.64 14.08
C TYR A 68 -14.35 -20.91 14.08
N VAL A 69 -14.86 -21.71 13.15
CA VAL A 69 -16.26 -22.13 13.03
C VAL A 69 -16.33 -23.64 12.83
N THR A 70 -17.45 -24.25 13.20
CA THR A 70 -17.74 -25.65 12.90
C THR A 70 -18.24 -25.81 11.46
N GLY A 71 -18.14 -27.01 10.91
CA GLY A 71 -18.61 -27.29 9.55
C GLY A 71 -17.66 -28.16 8.75
N SER A 72 -17.65 -27.99 7.42
CA SER A 72 -16.79 -28.75 6.53
C SER A 72 -15.59 -27.91 6.08
N LEU A 73 -14.38 -28.38 6.38
CA LEU A 73 -13.14 -27.83 5.87
C LEU A 73 -12.70 -28.66 4.66
N TYR A 74 -12.75 -28.07 3.48
CA TYR A 74 -12.17 -28.63 2.26
C TYR A 74 -10.69 -28.28 2.20
N ILE A 75 -9.85 -29.29 1.98
CA ILE A 75 -8.41 -29.15 1.88
C ILE A 75 -7.98 -29.74 0.54
N GLU A 76 -7.27 -28.99 -0.26
CA GLU A 76 -6.73 -29.42 -1.55
C GLU A 76 -5.23 -29.17 -1.56
N ALA A 77 -4.44 -30.12 -2.01
CA ALA A 77 -3.01 -29.94 -2.21
C ALA A 77 -2.63 -30.20 -3.67
N ARG A 78 -1.75 -29.36 -4.20
CA ARG A 78 -1.27 -29.41 -5.59
C ARG A 78 0.25 -29.40 -5.63
N ALA A 79 0.85 -30.35 -6.34
CA ALA A 79 2.29 -30.39 -6.62
C ALA A 79 2.53 -31.13 -7.94
N ASP A 80 3.46 -30.66 -8.75
CA ASP A 80 3.92 -31.31 -9.99
C ASP A 80 2.78 -31.72 -10.95
N GLY A 81 1.70 -30.93 -11.02
CA GLY A 81 0.52 -31.23 -11.83
C GLY A 81 -0.46 -32.23 -11.21
N GLU A 82 -0.18 -32.76 -10.04
CA GLU A 82 -1.07 -33.64 -9.28
C GLU A 82 -1.91 -32.83 -8.28
N VAL A 83 -3.14 -33.29 -8.06
CA VAL A 83 -4.08 -32.68 -7.12
C VAL A 83 -4.65 -33.76 -6.20
N VAL A 84 -4.57 -33.54 -4.90
CA VAL A 84 -5.21 -34.40 -3.89
C VAL A 84 -6.07 -33.55 -2.97
N ALA A 85 -7.29 -34.01 -2.65
CA ALA A 85 -8.20 -33.27 -1.81
C ALA A 85 -8.81 -34.10 -0.70
N LYS A 86 -9.15 -33.45 0.43
CA LYS A 86 -9.78 -34.08 1.58
C LYS A 86 -10.77 -33.11 2.24
N VAL A 87 -11.87 -33.66 2.74
CA VAL A 87 -12.83 -32.89 3.53
C VAL A 87 -12.75 -33.34 4.99
N VAL A 88 -12.59 -32.41 5.90
CA VAL A 88 -12.54 -32.65 7.34
C VAL A 88 -13.74 -31.98 7.99
N LYS A 89 -14.47 -32.71 8.84
CA LYS A 89 -15.51 -32.12 9.68
C LYS A 89 -14.88 -31.45 10.91
N ILE A 90 -15.14 -30.19 11.08
CA ILE A 90 -14.74 -29.41 12.25
C ILE A 90 -15.89 -29.43 13.25
N ALA A 91 -15.63 -29.98 14.42
CA ALA A 91 -16.61 -30.12 15.51
C ALA A 91 -16.23 -29.25 16.72
N GLU A 92 -17.20 -28.97 17.60
CA GLU A 92 -16.90 -28.46 18.95
C GLU A 92 -16.21 -29.55 19.76
N LYS A 93 -15.20 -29.18 20.56
CA LYS A 93 -14.56 -30.11 21.48
C LYS A 93 -15.51 -30.36 22.68
N SER A 94 -16.02 -31.56 22.85
CA SER A 94 -16.84 -31.92 24.01
C SER A 94 -15.99 -31.84 25.26
N THR A 95 -16.25 -30.88 26.13
CA THR A 95 -15.71 -30.85 27.49
C THR A 95 -16.45 -31.87 28.37
N ALA A 96 -15.80 -32.98 28.65
CA ALA A 96 -16.26 -33.87 29.69
C ALA A 96 -16.18 -33.13 31.03
N SER A 97 -17.29 -33.06 31.75
CA SER A 97 -17.44 -32.40 33.05
C SER A 97 -16.52 -33.01 34.09
N GLY A 98 -15.57 -32.20 34.59
CA GLY A 98 -14.87 -32.44 35.83
C GLY A 98 -14.85 -31.14 36.62
N GLY A 99 -15.58 -31.10 37.76
CA GLY A 99 -15.78 -29.92 38.57
C GLY A 99 -14.50 -29.37 39.20
N GLY A 100 -14.39 -28.04 39.29
CA GLY A 100 -13.37 -27.31 40.01
C GLY A 100 -13.62 -25.81 39.90
N SER A 101 -13.95 -25.23 41.03
CA SER A 101 -14.34 -23.84 41.27
C SER A 101 -13.30 -22.79 40.89
N GLY A 102 -13.76 -21.62 40.38
CA GLY A 102 -13.26 -20.30 40.76
C GLY A 102 -12.27 -19.66 39.81
N GLY A 103 -12.68 -18.61 39.13
CA GLY A 103 -11.81 -17.65 38.48
C GLY A 103 -12.55 -16.85 37.42
N ALA A 104 -12.99 -15.63 37.74
CA ALA A 104 -13.54 -14.69 36.78
C ALA A 104 -12.47 -14.27 35.80
N GLY A 105 -12.50 -14.87 34.59
CA GLY A 105 -11.72 -14.44 33.45
C GLY A 105 -12.63 -13.65 32.51
N GLY A 106 -12.43 -12.36 32.41
CA GLY A 106 -13.11 -11.51 31.43
C GLY A 106 -12.85 -12.02 30.00
N SER A 107 -13.93 -12.33 29.27
CA SER A 107 -13.84 -12.66 27.85
C SER A 107 -13.44 -11.42 27.08
N VAL A 108 -12.30 -11.50 26.38
CA VAL A 108 -11.85 -10.44 25.46
C VAL A 108 -12.80 -10.42 24.27
N SER A 109 -13.46 -9.28 24.00
CA SER A 109 -14.31 -9.08 22.83
C SER A 109 -13.48 -9.18 21.55
N SER A 110 -13.95 -10.01 20.60
CA SER A 110 -13.30 -10.14 19.28
C SER A 110 -13.87 -9.12 18.31
N ILE A 111 -13.06 -8.14 17.88
CA ILE A 111 -13.45 -7.16 16.87
C ILE A 111 -13.32 -7.81 15.49
N PHE A 112 -14.46 -8.10 14.84
CA PHE A 112 -14.53 -8.64 13.49
C PHE A 112 -14.32 -7.58 12.40
N TYR A 113 -14.87 -6.37 12.63
CA TYR A 113 -14.74 -5.24 11.72
C TYR A 113 -14.57 -3.95 12.51
N SER A 114 -13.66 -3.10 12.04
CA SER A 114 -13.56 -1.70 12.48
C SER A 114 -13.16 -0.85 11.29
N GLY A 115 -14.03 0.10 10.92
CA GLY A 115 -13.78 0.93 9.73
C GLY A 115 -14.75 2.09 9.58
N THR A 116 -14.46 2.96 8.63
CA THR A 116 -15.33 4.07 8.22
C THR A 116 -16.05 3.69 6.93
N VAL A 117 -17.37 3.92 6.89
CA VAL A 117 -18.19 3.73 5.70
C VAL A 117 -18.73 5.06 5.21
N TYR A 118 -18.89 5.20 3.90
CA TYR A 118 -19.43 6.39 3.26
C TYR A 118 -20.85 6.08 2.78
N LEU A 119 -21.85 6.68 3.43
CA LEU A 119 -23.25 6.44 3.12
C LEU A 119 -23.74 7.43 2.05
N PRO A 120 -24.20 6.95 0.90
CA PRO A 120 -24.81 7.82 -0.12
C PRO A 120 -26.17 8.35 0.35
N SER A 121 -26.72 9.30 -0.37
CA SER A 121 -28.13 9.66 -0.28
C SER A 121 -29.00 8.59 -0.96
N GLY A 122 -30.30 8.57 -0.63
CA GLY A 122 -31.26 7.66 -1.24
C GLY A 122 -31.46 6.36 -0.48
N THR A 123 -31.90 5.31 -1.18
CA THR A 123 -32.34 4.04 -0.59
C THR A 123 -31.69 2.85 -1.29
N PHE A 124 -31.70 1.71 -0.62
CA PHE A 124 -31.31 0.40 -1.16
C PHE A 124 -32.38 -0.64 -0.77
N THR A 125 -32.33 -1.80 -1.40
CA THR A 125 -33.26 -2.88 -1.11
C THR A 125 -32.55 -4.02 -0.36
N VAL A 126 -33.24 -4.62 0.60
CA VAL A 126 -32.85 -5.89 1.23
C VAL A 126 -33.99 -6.88 1.12
N THR A 127 -33.69 -8.14 0.86
CA THR A 127 -34.68 -9.22 0.76
C THR A 127 -34.54 -10.11 1.97
N ALA A 128 -35.64 -10.30 2.71
CA ALA A 128 -35.71 -11.22 3.82
C ALA A 128 -35.76 -12.67 3.36
N THR A 129 -35.46 -13.61 4.26
CA THR A 129 -35.52 -15.06 3.98
C THR A 129 -36.92 -15.55 3.55
N SER A 130 -37.99 -14.80 3.88
CA SER A 130 -39.36 -15.02 3.40
C SER A 130 -39.57 -14.65 1.92
N GLY A 131 -38.59 -14.00 1.25
CA GLY A 131 -38.70 -13.45 -0.08
C GLY A 131 -39.27 -12.03 -0.13
N LYS A 132 -39.72 -11.47 0.99
CA LYS A 132 -40.21 -10.08 1.08
C LYS A 132 -39.05 -9.09 1.00
N THR A 133 -39.23 -8.06 0.16
CA THR A 133 -38.23 -7.01 -0.07
C THR A 133 -38.60 -5.73 0.67
N TYR A 134 -37.62 -5.10 1.28
CA TYR A 134 -37.74 -3.84 2.01
C TYR A 134 -36.86 -2.78 1.39
N THR A 135 -37.40 -1.58 1.22
CA THR A 135 -36.64 -0.40 0.79
C THR A 135 -36.18 0.36 2.05
N VAL A 136 -34.88 0.51 2.21
CA VAL A 136 -34.24 1.08 3.41
C VAL A 136 -33.37 2.26 3.01
N SER A 137 -33.41 3.35 3.78
CA SER A 137 -32.50 4.48 3.57
C SER A 137 -31.04 4.09 3.87
N TRP A 138 -30.10 4.54 3.03
CA TRP A 138 -28.67 4.37 3.29
C TRP A 138 -28.24 5.01 4.61
N ARG A 139 -28.85 6.14 5.01
CA ARG A 139 -28.50 6.86 6.25
C ARG A 139 -29.19 6.27 7.48
N THR A 140 -29.10 4.94 7.62
CA THR A 140 -29.61 4.16 8.78
C THR A 140 -28.54 3.24 9.34
N ALA A 141 -28.76 2.70 10.56
CA ALA A 141 -27.86 1.72 11.15
C ALA A 141 -27.73 0.43 10.28
N LEU A 142 -28.81 0.04 9.59
CA LEU A 142 -28.77 -1.05 8.62
C LEU A 142 -28.02 -0.66 7.33
N GLY A 143 -28.12 0.59 6.90
CA GLY A 143 -27.33 1.11 5.79
C GLY A 143 -25.83 1.13 6.09
N ALA A 144 -25.45 1.47 7.32
CA ALA A 144 -24.06 1.39 7.76
C ALA A 144 -23.53 -0.06 7.75
N LEU A 145 -24.34 -1.04 8.18
CA LEU A 145 -24.00 -2.47 8.07
C LEU A 145 -23.86 -2.91 6.59
N LYS A 146 -24.77 -2.48 5.73
CA LYS A 146 -24.74 -2.79 4.29
C LYS A 146 -23.46 -2.25 3.65
N ALA A 147 -23.11 -1.00 3.91
CA ALA A 147 -21.89 -0.40 3.39
C ALA A 147 -20.62 -1.10 3.93
N ALA A 148 -20.58 -1.47 5.20
CA ALA A 148 -19.50 -2.25 5.78
C ALA A 148 -19.39 -3.65 5.17
N SER A 149 -20.53 -4.30 4.86
CA SER A 149 -20.56 -5.61 4.21
C SER A 149 -20.00 -5.55 2.79
N GLU A 150 -20.32 -4.50 2.05
CA GLU A 150 -19.80 -4.28 0.69
C GLU A 150 -18.30 -3.97 0.70
N GLN A 151 -17.86 -3.16 1.66
CA GLN A 151 -16.46 -2.78 1.78
C GLN A 151 -15.54 -3.95 2.18
N LYS A 152 -16.02 -4.87 3.03
CA LYS A 152 -15.23 -5.99 3.59
C LYS A 152 -15.56 -7.35 2.95
N GLY A 153 -16.57 -7.42 2.09
CA GLY A 153 -16.94 -8.65 1.40
C GLY A 153 -17.61 -9.71 2.30
N PHE A 154 -18.23 -9.32 3.42
CA PHE A 154 -19.02 -10.26 4.22
C PHE A 154 -20.52 -10.16 3.92
N SER A 155 -21.24 -11.26 4.12
CA SER A 155 -22.69 -11.31 3.97
C SER A 155 -23.43 -11.10 5.29
N PHE A 156 -24.66 -10.59 5.22
CA PHE A 156 -25.61 -10.61 6.33
C PHE A 156 -26.96 -11.09 5.82
N VAL A 157 -27.77 -11.64 6.73
CA VAL A 157 -29.09 -12.22 6.40
C VAL A 157 -30.17 -11.42 7.14
N ILE A 158 -31.23 -11.09 6.40
CA ILE A 158 -32.42 -10.44 6.92
C ILE A 158 -33.53 -11.46 7.11
N LYS A 159 -34.16 -11.44 8.29
CA LYS A 159 -35.37 -12.18 8.63
C LYS A 159 -36.53 -11.20 8.76
N GLU A 160 -37.68 -11.59 8.27
CA GLU A 160 -38.92 -10.85 8.49
C GLU A 160 -39.41 -11.05 9.93
N THR A 161 -39.79 -9.97 10.59
CA THR A 161 -40.42 -9.98 11.92
C THR A 161 -41.62 -9.02 11.90
N ASP A 162 -42.48 -9.08 12.95
CA ASP A 162 -43.60 -8.15 13.13
C ASP A 162 -43.11 -6.67 13.25
N TRP A 163 -41.84 -6.48 13.57
CA TRP A 163 -41.18 -5.17 13.73
C TRP A 163 -40.39 -4.74 12.47
N GLY A 164 -40.57 -5.45 11.36
CA GLY A 164 -39.86 -5.20 10.10
C GLY A 164 -38.63 -6.10 9.86
N PRO A 165 -37.70 -5.68 9.00
CA PRO A 165 -36.51 -6.45 8.65
C PRO A 165 -35.52 -6.49 9.83
N PHE A 166 -35.19 -7.68 10.27
CA PHE A 166 -34.26 -7.96 11.38
C PHE A 166 -33.02 -8.68 10.88
N VAL A 167 -31.83 -8.26 11.38
CA VAL A 167 -30.55 -8.90 11.01
C VAL A 167 -30.39 -10.18 11.83
N SER A 168 -30.56 -11.33 11.19
CA SER A 168 -30.46 -12.65 11.85
C SER A 168 -29.06 -13.24 11.81
N CYS A 169 -28.24 -12.92 10.77
CA CYS A 169 -26.86 -13.38 10.66
C CYS A 169 -25.96 -12.26 10.16
N ILE A 170 -24.70 -12.20 10.61
CA ILE A 170 -23.63 -11.39 10.05
C ILE A 170 -22.39 -12.28 9.92
N ALA A 171 -21.77 -12.33 8.74
CA ALA A 171 -20.55 -13.10 8.45
C ALA A 171 -20.65 -14.57 8.90
N GLY A 172 -21.83 -15.18 8.73
CA GLY A 172 -22.06 -16.59 9.10
C GLY A 172 -22.36 -16.85 10.58
N LYS A 173 -22.32 -15.83 11.44
CA LYS A 173 -22.74 -15.91 12.85
C LYS A 173 -24.23 -15.53 12.94
N CYS A 174 -25.08 -16.47 13.38
CA CYS A 174 -26.52 -16.34 13.32
C CYS A 174 -27.20 -16.34 14.70
N GLU A 175 -28.39 -15.76 14.77
CA GLU A 175 -29.26 -15.89 15.95
C GLU A 175 -29.42 -17.36 16.35
N GLY A 176 -29.41 -17.67 17.65
CA GLY A 176 -29.50 -19.03 18.12
C GLY A 176 -28.20 -19.82 18.20
N ASP A 177 -27.11 -19.36 17.62
CA ASP A 177 -25.82 -20.08 17.58
C ASP A 177 -25.18 -20.34 18.93
N GLU A 178 -25.46 -19.49 19.93
CA GLU A 178 -24.94 -19.64 21.31
C GLU A 178 -26.09 -19.67 22.34
N GLY A 179 -27.21 -20.27 21.96
CA GLY A 179 -28.40 -20.43 22.82
C GLY A 179 -29.61 -19.68 22.27
N ALA A 180 -30.82 -20.13 22.69
CA ALA A 180 -32.09 -19.67 22.11
C ALA A 180 -32.35 -18.14 22.21
N THR A 181 -31.62 -17.44 23.09
CA THR A 181 -31.73 -15.98 23.27
C THR A 181 -30.57 -15.21 22.63
N SER A 182 -29.64 -15.90 21.96
CA SER A 182 -28.51 -15.24 21.32
C SER A 182 -28.91 -14.63 19.97
N GLY A 183 -28.35 -13.47 19.67
CA GLY A 183 -28.65 -12.78 18.41
C GLY A 183 -27.86 -11.47 18.24
N TRP A 184 -28.09 -10.82 17.11
CA TRP A 184 -27.42 -9.57 16.78
C TRP A 184 -28.13 -8.36 17.39
N MET A 185 -27.34 -7.55 18.07
CA MET A 185 -27.73 -6.26 18.65
C MET A 185 -26.92 -5.13 18.02
N TYR A 186 -27.43 -3.90 18.08
CA TYR A 186 -26.66 -2.75 17.65
C TYR A 186 -26.76 -1.57 18.61
N GLN A 187 -25.73 -0.75 18.60
CA GLN A 187 -25.65 0.52 19.32
C GLN A 187 -25.25 1.64 18.37
N VAL A 188 -25.68 2.85 18.69
CA VAL A 188 -25.21 4.06 18.01
C VAL A 188 -24.69 5.01 19.08
N ASN A 189 -23.40 5.39 18.98
CA ASN A 189 -22.71 6.23 19.96
C ASN A 189 -22.83 5.71 21.41
N GLY A 190 -22.76 4.39 21.59
CA GLY A 190 -22.85 3.71 22.87
C GLY A 190 -24.28 3.51 23.41
N ASN A 191 -25.32 4.01 22.73
CA ASN A 191 -26.70 3.83 23.11
C ASN A 191 -27.37 2.70 22.32
N THR A 192 -28.10 1.81 22.97
CA THR A 192 -28.90 0.76 22.34
C THR A 192 -30.28 1.33 21.98
N PRO A 193 -30.60 1.55 20.71
CA PRO A 193 -31.89 2.10 20.31
C PRO A 193 -33.02 1.09 20.49
N MET A 194 -34.20 1.59 20.87
CA MET A 194 -35.46 0.81 20.92
C MET A 194 -36.19 0.90 19.56
N LYS A 195 -35.45 0.83 18.45
CA LYS A 195 -35.95 0.88 17.08
C LYS A 195 -35.24 -0.15 16.20
N GLY A 196 -35.88 -0.61 15.14
CA GLY A 196 -35.26 -1.43 14.12
C GLY A 196 -34.10 -0.69 13.43
N ALA A 197 -33.01 -1.40 13.11
CA ALA A 197 -31.82 -0.80 12.48
C ALA A 197 -32.11 -0.18 11.11
N HIS A 198 -33.17 -0.61 10.42
CA HIS A 198 -33.66 -0.07 9.14
C HIS A 198 -34.37 1.29 9.30
N GLU A 199 -34.85 1.61 10.49
CA GLU A 199 -35.54 2.86 10.80
C GLU A 199 -34.69 3.86 11.58
N TYR A 200 -33.61 3.39 12.23
CA TYR A 200 -32.77 4.25 13.03
C TYR A 200 -31.80 5.03 12.15
N GLY A 201 -32.12 6.32 11.96
CA GLY A 201 -31.28 7.23 11.18
C GLY A 201 -29.94 7.53 11.87
N VAL A 202 -28.86 7.44 11.12
CA VAL A 202 -27.50 7.79 11.57
C VAL A 202 -27.03 9.09 10.94
N LYS A 203 -26.20 9.84 11.68
CA LYS A 203 -25.63 11.13 11.24
C LYS A 203 -24.16 10.94 10.88
N GLU A 204 -23.62 11.91 10.16
CA GLU A 204 -22.18 11.97 9.92
C GLU A 204 -21.41 12.05 11.24
N GLY A 205 -20.38 11.22 11.37
CA GLY A 205 -19.59 11.09 12.59
C GLY A 205 -20.10 10.04 13.58
N ASP A 206 -21.32 9.53 13.42
CA ASP A 206 -21.86 8.51 14.31
C ASP A 206 -21.03 7.21 14.24
N GLN A 207 -20.92 6.55 15.40
CA GLN A 207 -20.36 5.21 15.51
C GLN A 207 -21.49 4.20 15.69
N VAL A 208 -21.68 3.33 14.70
CA VAL A 208 -22.60 2.18 14.77
C VAL A 208 -21.81 0.95 15.16
N VAL A 209 -22.21 0.31 16.26
CA VAL A 209 -21.57 -0.91 16.75
C VAL A 209 -22.57 -2.05 16.68
N TRP A 210 -22.31 -3.05 15.83
CA TRP A 210 -23.04 -4.31 15.84
C TRP A 210 -22.29 -5.32 16.67
N TYR A 211 -22.99 -6.05 17.54
CA TYR A 211 -22.37 -7.07 18.39
C TYR A 211 -23.28 -8.27 18.55
N PHE A 212 -22.66 -9.45 18.62
CA PHE A 212 -23.40 -10.69 18.86
C PHE A 212 -23.62 -10.86 20.36
N SER A 213 -24.87 -10.84 20.79
CA SER A 213 -25.28 -10.99 22.19
C SER A 213 -25.69 -12.44 22.47
N ARG A 214 -25.10 -13.03 23.50
CA ARG A 214 -25.46 -14.38 23.99
C ARG A 214 -26.63 -14.33 24.99
N SER A 215 -26.81 -13.16 25.60
CA SER A 215 -27.83 -12.91 26.60
C SER A 215 -28.18 -11.43 26.67
N MET A 216 -29.28 -11.06 27.30
CA MET A 216 -29.71 -9.66 27.48
C MET A 216 -28.70 -8.78 28.25
N SER A 217 -27.71 -9.39 28.90
CA SER A 217 -26.66 -8.68 29.66
C SER A 217 -25.35 -8.45 28.90
N ASP A 218 -25.18 -9.04 27.70
CA ASP A 218 -23.97 -8.83 26.91
C ASP A 218 -23.92 -7.42 26.37
N THR A 219 -22.69 -6.88 26.33
CA THR A 219 -22.35 -5.57 25.77
C THR A 219 -21.33 -5.75 24.65
N PRO A 220 -21.01 -4.72 23.84
CA PRO A 220 -19.96 -4.83 22.86
C PRO A 220 -18.61 -5.31 23.42
N ASP A 221 -18.31 -5.00 24.70
CA ASP A 221 -17.03 -5.37 25.34
C ASP A 221 -16.99 -6.83 25.82
N THR A 222 -18.15 -7.46 25.97
CA THR A 222 -18.27 -8.89 26.40
C THR A 222 -18.68 -9.80 25.24
N SER A 223 -19.01 -9.23 24.09
CA SER A 223 -19.48 -9.95 22.92
C SER A 223 -18.36 -10.77 22.26
N PRO A 224 -18.65 -12.00 21.80
CA PRO A 224 -17.67 -12.78 21.04
C PRO A 224 -17.37 -12.24 19.64
N MET A 225 -18.22 -11.36 19.10
CA MET A 225 -18.04 -10.80 17.76
C MET A 225 -18.64 -9.39 17.67
N VAL A 226 -17.81 -8.40 17.31
CA VAL A 226 -18.15 -6.97 17.28
C VAL A 226 -17.75 -6.34 15.94
N LEU A 227 -18.64 -5.51 15.41
CA LEU A 227 -18.37 -4.64 14.26
C LEU A 227 -18.47 -3.19 14.71
N LYS A 228 -17.43 -2.39 14.54
CA LYS A 228 -17.39 -0.96 14.86
C LYS A 228 -17.34 -0.16 13.55
N ILE A 229 -18.41 0.53 13.22
CA ILE A 229 -18.63 1.21 11.95
C ILE A 229 -18.74 2.72 12.22
N ARG A 230 -17.82 3.51 11.70
CA ARG A 230 -17.92 4.97 11.70
C ARG A 230 -18.61 5.44 10.43
N VAL A 231 -19.62 6.26 10.59
CA VAL A 231 -20.42 6.78 9.47
C VAL A 231 -19.83 8.08 8.95
N LYS A 232 -19.65 8.19 7.64
CA LYS A 232 -19.50 9.44 6.90
C LYS A 232 -20.57 9.50 5.81
N TYR A 233 -20.92 10.70 5.39
CA TYR A 233 -21.80 10.87 4.24
C TYR A 233 -20.97 11.06 2.98
N GLN A 234 -21.42 10.42 1.91
CA GLN A 234 -20.92 10.74 0.60
C GLN A 234 -21.43 12.13 0.25
N SER A 235 -20.53 13.09 0.04
CA SER A 235 -20.91 14.45 -0.32
C SER A 235 -21.56 14.45 -1.70
N VAL A 236 -22.88 14.69 -1.74
CA VAL A 236 -23.58 15.09 -2.95
C VAL A 236 -23.52 16.60 -2.95
N SER A 237 -22.91 17.20 -3.95
CA SER A 237 -23.00 18.63 -4.19
C SER A 237 -24.40 18.97 -4.72
N GLU A 238 -25.31 19.29 -3.84
CA GLU A 238 -26.54 20.00 -4.21
C GLU A 238 -26.50 21.40 -3.61
N GLY A 239 -26.60 22.38 -4.52
CA GLY A 239 -26.70 23.76 -4.15
C GLY A 239 -28.04 24.09 -3.48
N THR A 240 -28.00 24.76 -2.36
CA THR A 240 -28.99 25.77 -1.98
C THR A 240 -28.37 26.74 -0.98
N GLN A 241 -28.57 28.02 -1.26
CA GLN A 241 -28.06 29.19 -0.59
C GLN A 241 -28.49 29.30 0.86
N SER A 242 -27.56 29.69 1.74
CA SER A 242 -27.85 30.70 2.77
C SER A 242 -26.58 31.46 3.16
N VAL A 243 -26.78 32.73 3.36
CA VAL A 243 -25.92 33.89 3.44
C VAL A 243 -24.98 33.89 4.66
N ALA A 244 -23.78 34.46 4.40
CA ALA A 244 -22.86 35.18 5.28
C ALA A 244 -21.77 34.41 6.01
N GLU A 245 -20.59 34.41 5.46
CA GLU A 245 -19.45 35.20 5.94
C GLU A 245 -18.29 35.12 4.94
N GLN A 246 -17.83 36.26 4.49
CA GLN A 246 -16.78 36.40 3.49
C GLN A 246 -15.44 36.01 4.09
N LYS A 247 -14.84 34.97 3.50
CA LYS A 247 -13.40 34.79 3.46
C LYS A 247 -13.05 34.41 2.02
N GLU A 248 -12.31 35.27 1.35
CA GLU A 248 -11.91 35.10 -0.04
C GLU A 248 -11.25 33.75 -0.25
N THR A 249 -11.99 32.81 -0.83
CA THR A 249 -11.45 31.64 -1.51
C THR A 249 -11.58 31.89 -3.01
N ARG A 250 -10.44 31.85 -3.68
CA ARG A 250 -10.34 31.87 -5.14
C ARG A 250 -11.38 30.88 -5.70
N PRO A 251 -12.24 31.29 -6.64
CA PRO A 251 -13.29 30.41 -7.14
C PRO A 251 -12.66 29.17 -7.79
N ALA A 252 -13.23 27.99 -7.50
CA ALA A 252 -12.99 26.81 -8.29
C ALA A 252 -13.26 27.16 -9.75
N ALA A 253 -12.31 26.87 -10.65
CA ALA A 253 -12.46 27.16 -12.07
C ALA A 253 -13.79 26.56 -12.55
N GLU A 254 -14.62 27.40 -13.14
CA GLU A 254 -15.89 26.99 -13.73
C GLU A 254 -15.60 25.88 -14.73
N LYS A 255 -16.32 24.74 -14.62
CA LYS A 255 -16.15 23.56 -15.49
C LYS A 255 -16.47 23.96 -16.93
N GLU A 256 -15.45 24.03 -17.77
CA GLU A 256 -15.63 24.40 -19.18
C GLU A 256 -16.24 23.23 -19.96
N LEU A 257 -17.58 23.29 -20.12
CA LEU A 257 -18.32 22.28 -20.88
C LEU A 257 -18.04 22.45 -22.37
N LEU A 258 -17.60 21.38 -23.02
CA LEU A 258 -17.41 21.28 -24.47
C LEU A 258 -18.66 20.74 -25.19
N LEU A 259 -19.47 19.96 -24.48
CA LEU A 259 -20.76 19.45 -24.95
C LEU A 259 -21.73 19.34 -23.77
N SER A 260 -22.97 19.83 -23.97
CA SER A 260 -24.11 19.49 -23.14
C SER A 260 -25.27 19.19 -24.06
N ARG A 261 -25.81 17.98 -24.01
CA ARG A 261 -26.86 17.51 -24.90
C ARG A 261 -27.87 16.64 -24.18
N GLU A 262 -29.14 16.92 -24.38
CA GLU A 262 -30.26 16.08 -23.97
C GLU A 262 -30.84 15.35 -25.17
N ILE A 263 -31.07 14.06 -25.02
CA ILE A 263 -31.60 13.17 -26.07
C ILE A 263 -32.90 12.55 -25.54
N VAL A 264 -33.97 12.71 -26.26
CA VAL A 264 -35.23 12.03 -25.98
C VAL A 264 -35.33 10.80 -26.90
N THR A 265 -35.40 9.62 -26.32
CA THR A 265 -35.38 8.36 -27.04
C THR A 265 -36.09 7.27 -26.23
N SER A 266 -36.17 6.04 -26.72
CA SER A 266 -36.78 4.94 -25.96
C SER A 266 -35.74 4.08 -25.26
N PRO A 267 -36.02 3.53 -24.07
CA PRO A 267 -35.13 2.61 -23.39
C PRO A 267 -34.68 1.44 -24.29
N GLY A 268 -33.39 1.12 -24.24
CA GLY A 268 -32.72 0.10 -25.06
C GLY A 268 -32.28 0.57 -26.43
N LYS A 269 -32.75 1.74 -26.91
CA LYS A 269 -32.33 2.30 -28.21
C LYS A 269 -30.90 2.89 -28.12
N LYS A 270 -30.17 2.77 -29.22
CA LYS A 270 -28.85 3.36 -29.41
C LYS A 270 -28.97 4.65 -30.19
N GLU A 271 -28.37 5.71 -29.69
CA GLU A 271 -28.27 7.01 -30.33
C GLU A 271 -26.81 7.44 -30.45
N LYS A 272 -26.40 7.80 -31.66
CA LYS A 272 -25.03 8.25 -31.94
C LYS A 272 -24.95 9.78 -31.92
N ILE A 273 -23.98 10.31 -31.17
CA ILE A 273 -23.66 11.73 -31.12
C ILE A 273 -22.30 11.88 -31.84
N GLU A 274 -22.32 12.47 -33.03
CA GLU A 274 -21.11 12.91 -33.71
C GLU A 274 -20.62 14.21 -33.05
N LEU A 275 -19.34 14.27 -32.76
CA LEU A 275 -18.74 15.42 -32.10
C LEU A 275 -18.27 16.44 -33.11
N SER A 276 -18.28 17.74 -32.75
CA SER A 276 -17.81 18.81 -33.61
C SER A 276 -16.28 18.73 -33.81
N GLU A 277 -15.81 19.33 -34.91
CA GLU A 277 -14.37 19.40 -35.20
C GLU A 277 -13.55 20.02 -34.06
N ASP A 278 -14.10 21.01 -33.37
CA ASP A 278 -13.45 21.63 -32.22
C ASP A 278 -13.24 20.64 -31.06
N VAL A 279 -14.27 19.85 -30.71
CA VAL A 279 -14.19 18.81 -29.68
C VAL A 279 -13.25 17.68 -30.10
N ILE A 280 -13.28 17.28 -31.38
CA ILE A 280 -12.39 16.26 -31.92
C ILE A 280 -10.92 16.69 -31.80
N ASN A 281 -10.61 17.92 -32.18
CA ASN A 281 -9.25 18.45 -32.11
C ASN A 281 -8.78 18.64 -30.66
N GLU A 282 -9.71 19.02 -29.78
CA GLU A 282 -9.44 19.22 -28.35
C GLU A 282 -9.22 17.91 -27.62
N LEU A 283 -10.14 16.95 -27.74
CA LEU A 283 -10.18 15.73 -26.93
C LEU A 283 -9.81 14.46 -27.68
N SER A 284 -9.66 14.53 -29.00
CA SER A 284 -9.45 13.37 -29.88
C SER A 284 -10.63 12.37 -29.92
N LEU A 285 -11.78 12.74 -29.36
CA LEU A 285 -13.02 11.95 -29.39
C LEU A 285 -13.75 12.21 -30.70
N LEU A 286 -14.28 11.16 -31.33
CA LEU A 286 -14.98 11.22 -32.60
C LEU A 286 -16.49 11.19 -32.43
N SER A 287 -16.98 10.26 -31.63
CA SER A 287 -18.38 10.06 -31.39
C SER A 287 -18.66 9.37 -30.06
N LEU A 288 -19.89 9.52 -29.59
CA LEU A 288 -20.44 8.81 -28.44
C LEU A 288 -21.71 8.07 -28.89
N GLU A 289 -21.74 6.73 -28.85
CA GLU A 289 -22.95 5.96 -29.05
C GLU A 289 -23.52 5.61 -27.68
N VAL A 290 -24.66 6.21 -27.35
CA VAL A 290 -25.34 6.07 -26.06
C VAL A 290 -26.46 5.02 -26.20
N ARG A 291 -26.46 4.01 -25.31
CA ARG A 291 -27.60 3.11 -25.15
C ARG A 291 -28.49 3.61 -24.03
N ALA A 292 -29.70 4.06 -24.38
CA ALA A 292 -30.63 4.64 -23.42
C ALA A 292 -31.14 3.59 -22.42
N LYS A 293 -31.19 3.96 -21.16
CA LYS A 293 -31.88 3.23 -20.09
C LYS A 293 -33.21 3.88 -19.76
N GLU A 294 -33.29 5.19 -19.95
CA GLU A 294 -34.44 6.05 -19.68
C GLU A 294 -34.89 6.76 -20.97
N GLU A 295 -36.09 7.37 -20.95
CA GLU A 295 -36.62 8.12 -22.11
C GLU A 295 -35.86 9.42 -22.38
N ALA A 296 -35.17 9.98 -21.37
CA ALA A 296 -34.32 11.14 -21.52
C ALA A 296 -32.88 10.79 -21.08
N VAL A 297 -31.93 11.07 -21.95
CA VAL A 297 -30.49 10.88 -21.68
C VAL A 297 -29.82 12.22 -21.78
N LYS A 298 -29.15 12.63 -20.69
CA LYS A 298 -28.31 13.85 -20.64
C LYS A 298 -26.84 13.46 -20.72
N VAL A 299 -26.12 14.07 -21.67
CA VAL A 299 -24.68 13.86 -21.89
C VAL A 299 -23.95 15.19 -21.70
N GLU A 300 -22.97 15.22 -20.83
CA GLU A 300 -22.09 16.35 -20.59
C GLU A 300 -20.63 15.92 -20.72
N LEU A 301 -19.85 16.68 -21.51
CA LEU A 301 -18.45 16.45 -21.79
C LEU A 301 -17.67 17.73 -21.48
N ALA A 302 -16.60 17.61 -20.71
CA ALA A 302 -15.77 18.76 -20.32
C ALA A 302 -14.27 18.42 -20.41
N ARG A 303 -13.45 19.47 -20.47
CA ARG A 303 -12.00 19.32 -20.26
C ARG A 303 -11.73 18.83 -18.84
N ALA A 304 -10.71 18.00 -18.69
CA ALA A 304 -10.19 17.62 -17.38
C ALA A 304 -8.66 17.55 -17.39
N ALA A 305 -8.05 17.76 -16.24
CA ALA A 305 -6.68 17.35 -15.99
C ALA A 305 -6.69 15.93 -15.43
N ALA A 306 -5.69 15.12 -15.75
CA ALA A 306 -5.52 13.84 -15.10
C ALA A 306 -5.23 14.06 -13.60
N PRO A 307 -6.10 13.58 -12.69
CA PRO A 307 -5.99 13.90 -11.26
C PRO A 307 -4.75 13.28 -10.60
N GLU A 308 -4.20 12.22 -11.19
CA GLU A 308 -3.04 11.49 -10.68
C GLU A 308 -2.11 11.06 -11.81
N PRO A 309 -0.84 10.70 -11.49
CA PRO A 309 0.06 10.07 -12.44
C PRO A 309 -0.54 8.78 -13.01
N VAL A 310 -0.40 8.61 -14.30
CA VAL A 310 -0.78 7.41 -15.04
C VAL A 310 0.51 6.80 -15.61
N TYR A 311 0.63 5.48 -15.63
CA TYR A 311 1.79 4.81 -16.20
C TYR A 311 1.76 4.85 -17.72
N GLY A 312 2.07 6.01 -18.25
CA GLY A 312 2.01 6.29 -19.66
C GLY A 312 1.95 7.78 -19.93
N ARG A 313 2.09 8.15 -21.21
CA ARG A 313 1.89 9.52 -21.66
C ARG A 313 0.39 9.79 -21.78
N VAL A 314 -0.15 10.69 -20.98
CA VAL A 314 -1.52 11.17 -21.15
C VAL A 314 -1.57 11.98 -22.46
N LEU A 315 -2.35 11.51 -23.40
CA LEU A 315 -2.55 12.16 -24.68
C LEU A 315 -3.67 13.20 -24.61
N LYS A 316 -4.79 12.81 -23.97
CA LYS A 316 -5.96 13.63 -23.72
C LYS A 316 -6.61 13.22 -22.41
N ALA A 317 -7.22 14.16 -21.69
CA ALA A 317 -8.04 13.88 -20.53
C ALA A 317 -9.34 14.67 -20.61
N PHE A 318 -10.45 14.05 -20.18
CA PHE A 318 -11.79 14.62 -20.24
C PHE A 318 -12.68 14.07 -19.13
N GLU A 319 -13.69 14.81 -18.80
CA GLU A 319 -14.75 14.37 -17.91
C GLU A 319 -16.02 14.09 -18.74
N LEU A 320 -16.60 12.92 -18.54
CA LEU A 320 -17.84 12.52 -19.18
C LEU A 320 -18.85 12.15 -18.11
N GLU A 321 -19.97 12.87 -18.10
CA GLU A 321 -21.14 12.58 -17.27
C GLU A 321 -22.31 12.21 -18.18
N VAL A 322 -22.94 11.08 -17.90
CA VAL A 322 -24.13 10.66 -18.65
C VAL A 322 -25.18 10.14 -17.69
N ASN A 323 -26.35 10.73 -17.74
CA ASN A 323 -27.51 10.34 -16.94
C ASN A 323 -28.56 9.71 -17.88
N GLY A 324 -29.21 8.64 -17.43
CA GLY A 324 -30.26 7.96 -18.22
C GLY A 324 -29.74 6.93 -19.24
N ALA A 325 -28.44 6.63 -19.27
CA ALA A 325 -27.81 5.63 -20.14
C ALA A 325 -27.50 4.32 -19.41
N GLU A 326 -27.55 3.20 -20.14
CA GLU A 326 -27.05 1.88 -19.72
C GLU A 326 -25.53 1.80 -19.93
N ASN A 327 -25.08 2.23 -21.09
CA ASN A 327 -23.67 2.29 -21.47
C ASN A 327 -23.44 3.34 -22.57
N VAL A 328 -22.17 3.69 -22.74
CA VAL A 328 -21.70 4.57 -23.83
C VAL A 328 -20.50 3.92 -24.49
N LYS A 329 -20.56 3.77 -25.83
CA LYS A 329 -19.40 3.45 -26.64
C LYS A 329 -18.74 4.74 -27.07
N ILE A 330 -17.47 4.93 -26.69
CA ILE A 330 -16.63 6.07 -27.06
C ILE A 330 -15.77 5.65 -28.25
N GLU A 331 -15.79 6.43 -29.32
CA GLU A 331 -14.87 6.29 -30.44
C GLU A 331 -13.88 7.45 -30.42
N PHE A 332 -12.58 7.16 -30.54
CA PHE A 332 -11.52 8.17 -30.50
C PHE A 332 -10.37 7.84 -31.45
N ARG A 333 -9.56 8.86 -31.74
CA ARG A 333 -8.37 8.73 -32.60
C ARG A 333 -7.11 9.15 -31.89
N VAL A 334 -5.99 8.55 -32.26
CA VAL A 334 -4.67 8.90 -31.75
C VAL A 334 -3.70 9.01 -32.88
N ASN A 335 -2.86 10.07 -32.89
CA ASN A 335 -1.83 10.25 -33.89
C ASN A 335 -0.81 9.10 -33.88
N LYS A 336 -0.32 8.67 -35.03
CA LYS A 336 0.67 7.60 -35.21
C LYS A 336 2.07 7.91 -34.66
N SER A 337 2.18 8.95 -33.81
CA SER A 337 3.40 9.24 -33.02
C SER A 337 3.59 8.34 -31.80
N VAL A 338 2.65 7.43 -31.56
CA VAL A 338 2.69 6.44 -30.48
C VAL A 338 2.54 5.03 -31.05
N GLU A 339 2.98 4.02 -30.30
CA GLU A 339 2.79 2.63 -30.68
C GLU A 339 1.30 2.24 -30.59
N LYS A 340 0.81 1.55 -31.62
CA LYS A 340 -0.59 1.18 -31.74
C LYS A 340 -1.10 0.40 -30.52
N ASP A 341 -0.36 -0.60 -30.09
CA ASP A 341 -0.79 -1.52 -29.02
C ASP A 341 -0.60 -0.93 -27.60
N SER A 342 0.00 0.27 -27.52
CA SER A 342 0.18 0.98 -26.25
C SER A 342 -1.05 1.80 -25.85
N VAL A 343 -1.97 2.09 -26.78
CA VAL A 343 -3.08 3.02 -26.53
C VAL A 343 -4.22 2.38 -25.76
N VAL A 344 -4.60 3.01 -24.64
CA VAL A 344 -5.72 2.58 -23.80
C VAL A 344 -6.54 3.77 -23.32
N LEU A 345 -7.84 3.54 -23.10
CA LEU A 345 -8.69 4.44 -22.36
C LEU A 345 -8.62 4.08 -20.87
N MET A 346 -8.26 5.05 -20.04
CA MET A 346 -8.22 4.91 -18.59
C MET A 346 -9.38 5.67 -17.97
N LYS A 347 -9.97 5.15 -16.88
CA LYS A 347 -11.01 5.78 -16.08
C LYS A 347 -10.50 6.00 -14.68
N TYR A 348 -10.75 7.18 -14.11
CA TYR A 348 -10.40 7.50 -12.74
C TYR A 348 -11.59 7.26 -11.79
N ASN A 349 -11.36 6.47 -10.74
CA ASN A 349 -12.32 6.23 -9.66
C ASN A 349 -11.58 6.11 -8.32
N GLY A 350 -10.88 7.20 -7.94
CA GLY A 350 -9.94 7.18 -6.80
C GLY A 350 -8.57 6.58 -7.15
N SER A 351 -8.51 5.75 -8.18
CA SER A 351 -7.30 5.27 -8.86
C SER A 351 -7.61 5.09 -10.35
N TRP A 352 -6.57 4.98 -11.20
CA TRP A 352 -6.75 4.74 -12.63
C TRP A 352 -7.08 3.27 -12.89
N ILE A 353 -8.14 3.04 -13.66
CA ILE A 353 -8.61 1.71 -14.09
C ILE A 353 -8.58 1.68 -15.61
N GLU A 354 -7.94 0.67 -16.18
CA GLU A 354 -7.92 0.45 -17.62
C GLU A 354 -9.30 -0.02 -18.11
N MET A 355 -9.82 0.63 -19.15
CA MET A 355 -11.05 0.27 -19.80
C MET A 355 -10.76 -0.59 -21.03
N PRO A 356 -11.61 -1.62 -21.32
CA PRO A 356 -11.48 -2.39 -22.54
C PRO A 356 -11.40 -1.47 -23.75
N THR A 357 -10.28 -1.48 -24.46
CA THR A 357 -10.00 -0.59 -25.62
C THR A 357 -9.70 -1.46 -26.83
N GLU A 358 -10.49 -1.30 -27.89
CA GLU A 358 -10.38 -2.07 -29.12
C GLU A 358 -9.85 -1.21 -30.24
N PHE A 359 -8.83 -1.68 -30.95
CA PHE A 359 -8.38 -1.07 -32.20
C PHE A 359 -9.45 -1.31 -33.29
N VAL A 360 -9.90 -0.23 -33.94
CA VAL A 360 -10.98 -0.27 -34.92
C VAL A 360 -10.45 -0.11 -36.35
N GLY A 361 -9.36 0.60 -36.53
CA GLY A 361 -8.80 0.86 -37.86
C GLY A 361 -7.72 1.96 -37.84
N GLU A 362 -7.21 2.29 -39.01
CA GLU A 362 -6.22 3.36 -39.17
C GLU A 362 -6.35 4.05 -40.52
N ASP A 363 -5.91 5.30 -40.60
CA ASP A 363 -5.65 6.03 -41.84
C ASP A 363 -4.16 6.42 -41.96
N GLU A 364 -3.80 7.37 -42.81
CA GLU A 364 -2.41 7.82 -42.98
C GLU A 364 -1.81 8.40 -41.67
N ASN A 365 -2.61 9.10 -40.86
CA ASN A 365 -2.13 9.91 -39.74
C ASN A 365 -2.56 9.39 -38.37
N TYR A 366 -3.64 8.61 -38.29
CA TYR A 366 -4.29 8.24 -37.03
C TYR A 366 -4.56 6.75 -36.92
N TYR A 367 -4.50 6.25 -35.66
CA TYR A 367 -5.12 5.03 -35.20
C TYR A 367 -6.48 5.34 -34.60
N TYR A 368 -7.46 4.46 -34.84
CA TYR A 368 -8.84 4.58 -34.36
C TYR A 368 -9.15 3.49 -33.36
N TYR A 369 -9.78 3.88 -32.26
CA TYR A 369 -10.12 2.97 -31.15
C TYR A 369 -11.55 3.15 -30.72
N SER A 370 -12.09 2.13 -30.04
CA SER A 370 -13.35 2.22 -29.34
C SER A 370 -13.28 1.59 -27.95
N SER A 371 -14.09 2.11 -27.02
CA SER A 371 -14.24 1.58 -25.68
C SER A 371 -15.68 1.73 -25.23
N THR A 372 -16.23 0.68 -24.60
CA THR A 372 -17.60 0.72 -24.04
C THR A 372 -17.52 0.84 -22.53
N ILE A 373 -18.18 1.86 -21.99
CA ILE A 373 -18.17 2.20 -20.58
C ILE A 373 -19.59 2.19 -20.00
N THR A 374 -19.72 1.79 -18.73
CA THR A 374 -21.01 1.68 -18.02
C THR A 374 -21.13 2.62 -16.83
N SER A 375 -20.10 3.39 -16.56
CA SER A 375 -20.05 4.36 -15.45
C SER A 375 -19.14 5.54 -15.83
N PHE A 376 -19.47 6.73 -15.34
CA PHE A 376 -18.99 8.00 -15.85
C PHE A 376 -18.14 8.72 -14.79
N SER A 377 -17.09 9.42 -15.22
CA SER A 377 -16.10 10.09 -14.36
C SER A 377 -15.10 10.84 -15.22
N THR A 378 -13.89 11.09 -14.69
CA THR A 378 -12.74 11.54 -15.47
C THR A 378 -12.10 10.37 -16.21
N PHE A 379 -11.78 10.59 -17.49
CA PHE A 379 -11.12 9.64 -18.38
C PHE A 379 -9.82 10.23 -18.93
N ALA A 380 -8.90 9.36 -19.32
CA ALA A 380 -7.70 9.74 -20.08
C ALA A 380 -7.42 8.74 -21.22
N ILE A 381 -7.10 9.25 -22.39
CA ILE A 381 -6.49 8.48 -23.46
C ILE A 381 -5.00 8.47 -23.20
N VAL A 382 -4.42 7.29 -23.04
CA VAL A 382 -3.04 7.09 -22.58
C VAL A 382 -2.29 6.21 -23.55
N ALA A 383 -1.05 6.60 -23.89
CA ALA A 383 -0.06 5.70 -24.47
C ALA A 383 0.77 5.10 -23.35
N ARG A 384 0.53 3.82 -23.01
CA ARG A 384 1.26 3.10 -21.96
C ARG A 384 2.75 3.02 -22.28
N TRP A 385 3.55 2.99 -21.25
CA TRP A 385 4.96 2.61 -21.40
C TRP A 385 5.04 1.08 -21.50
N SER A 386 5.78 0.57 -22.47
CA SER A 386 5.83 -0.87 -22.78
C SER A 386 6.59 -1.67 -21.71
N ASP A 387 7.66 -1.09 -21.14
CA ASP A 387 8.63 -1.80 -20.29
C ASP A 387 8.73 -1.23 -18.88
N PHE A 388 7.81 -0.36 -18.48
CA PHE A 388 7.78 0.27 -17.17
C PHE A 388 6.35 0.73 -16.82
N PRO A 389 5.91 0.64 -15.54
CA PRO A 389 6.61 0.09 -14.38
C PRO A 389 6.67 -1.44 -14.42
N LEU A 390 7.53 -2.02 -13.57
CA LEU A 390 7.51 -3.46 -13.31
C LEU A 390 6.23 -3.86 -12.59
N ASN A 391 5.81 -5.11 -12.76
CA ASN A 391 4.71 -5.69 -12.02
C ASN A 391 5.19 -6.24 -10.67
N VAL A 392 4.27 -6.38 -9.72
CA VAL A 392 4.57 -6.98 -8.40
C VAL A 392 5.02 -8.44 -8.51
N THR A 393 4.71 -9.10 -9.64
CA THR A 393 5.07 -10.49 -9.95
C THR A 393 6.36 -10.61 -10.76
N ASP A 394 6.99 -9.52 -11.16
CA ASP A 394 8.24 -9.57 -11.91
C ASP A 394 9.40 -10.00 -11.00
N GLU A 395 10.30 -10.80 -11.55
CA GLU A 395 11.39 -11.45 -10.81
C GLU A 395 12.20 -10.49 -9.92
N PRO A 396 12.61 -9.28 -10.37
CA PRO A 396 13.36 -8.37 -9.52
C PRO A 396 12.58 -7.94 -8.27
N ILE A 397 11.27 -7.71 -8.40
CA ILE A 397 10.41 -7.32 -7.27
C ILE A 397 10.22 -8.47 -6.30
N LEU A 398 9.95 -9.69 -6.82
CA LEU A 398 9.80 -10.87 -5.99
C LEU A 398 11.08 -11.19 -5.20
N LYS A 399 12.25 -11.13 -5.84
CA LYS A 399 13.55 -11.31 -5.17
C LYS A 399 13.76 -10.26 -4.06
N ALA A 400 13.46 -9.00 -4.35
CA ALA A 400 13.61 -7.92 -3.38
C ALA A 400 12.67 -8.11 -2.16
N LEU A 401 11.41 -8.49 -2.39
CA LEU A 401 10.45 -8.80 -1.33
C LEU A 401 10.85 -10.02 -0.51
N ALA A 402 11.33 -11.09 -1.17
CA ALA A 402 11.83 -12.28 -0.49
C ALA A 402 13.02 -11.95 0.42
N TRP A 403 13.98 -11.17 -0.08
CA TRP A 403 15.09 -10.71 0.74
C TRP A 403 14.62 -9.79 1.89
N LEU A 404 13.71 -8.86 1.63
CA LEU A 404 13.14 -7.99 2.66
C LEU A 404 12.51 -8.81 3.79
N LYS A 405 11.87 -9.95 3.47
CA LYS A 405 11.32 -10.86 4.47
C LYS A 405 12.39 -11.45 5.39
N THR A 406 13.60 -11.67 4.90
CA THR A 406 14.70 -12.23 5.70
C THR A 406 15.22 -11.26 6.75
N ILE A 407 15.20 -9.95 6.46
CA ILE A 407 15.70 -8.90 7.37
C ILE A 407 14.63 -8.32 8.32
N GLN A 408 13.40 -8.82 8.25
CA GLN A 408 12.41 -8.52 9.28
C GLN A 408 12.85 -9.15 10.59
N ASN A 409 12.88 -8.36 11.69
CA ASN A 409 13.22 -8.86 13.01
C ASN A 409 12.04 -9.55 13.71
N ASP A 410 12.31 -10.29 14.77
CA ASP A 410 11.30 -11.06 15.53
C ASP A 410 10.26 -10.19 16.23
N ASP A 411 10.56 -8.91 16.44
CA ASP A 411 9.64 -7.91 16.97
C ASP A 411 8.67 -7.33 15.91
N GLY A 412 8.74 -7.85 14.68
CA GLY A 412 7.95 -7.40 13.53
C GLY A 412 8.55 -6.21 12.77
N GLY A 413 9.50 -5.51 13.35
CA GLY A 413 10.15 -4.34 12.76
C GLY A 413 11.23 -4.70 11.74
N PHE A 414 11.84 -3.64 11.17
CA PHE A 414 12.88 -3.76 10.15
C PHE A 414 14.15 -3.01 10.52
N ALA A 415 15.27 -3.58 10.09
CA ALA A 415 16.61 -3.01 10.21
C ALA A 415 17.48 -3.52 9.05
N ASN A 416 18.76 -3.07 8.97
CA ASN A 416 19.73 -3.79 8.17
C ASN A 416 20.06 -5.14 8.82
N PRO A 417 20.62 -6.09 8.08
CA PRO A 417 21.04 -7.38 8.65
C PRO A 417 21.88 -7.22 9.91
N GLY A 418 21.43 -7.83 11.02
CA GLY A 418 22.13 -7.81 12.30
C GLY A 418 21.95 -6.56 13.16
N GLU A 419 21.13 -5.60 12.74
CA GLU A 419 20.77 -4.41 13.52
C GLU A 419 19.42 -4.58 14.22
N GLU A 420 19.18 -3.78 15.26
CA GLU A 420 17.89 -3.67 15.92
C GLU A 420 16.89 -2.88 15.06
N SER A 421 15.61 -3.21 15.18
CA SER A 421 14.54 -2.51 14.49
C SER A 421 14.45 -1.05 14.89
N SER A 422 14.04 -0.19 13.95
CA SER A 422 13.81 1.23 14.23
C SER A 422 12.51 1.72 13.59
N ILE A 423 11.90 2.76 14.18
CA ILE A 423 10.70 3.42 13.61
C ILE A 423 10.98 3.86 12.17
N SER A 424 12.11 4.49 11.91
CA SER A 424 12.48 4.98 10.59
C SER A 424 12.58 3.87 9.54
N LYS A 425 13.35 2.81 9.82
CA LYS A 425 13.56 1.69 8.88
C LYS A 425 12.27 0.89 8.66
N THR A 426 11.49 0.69 9.73
CA THR A 426 10.19 0.02 9.63
C THR A 426 9.19 0.84 8.82
N SER A 427 9.18 2.18 8.98
CA SER A 427 8.34 3.06 8.16
C SER A 427 8.67 2.97 6.67
N TRP A 428 9.95 2.90 6.30
CA TRP A 428 10.38 2.67 4.93
C TRP A 428 9.88 1.33 4.38
N ALA A 429 10.04 0.26 5.16
CA ALA A 429 9.57 -1.07 4.77
C ALA A 429 8.04 -1.11 4.59
N VAL A 430 7.27 -0.48 5.48
CA VAL A 430 5.80 -0.36 5.38
C VAL A 430 5.39 0.29 4.07
N MET A 431 6.05 1.39 3.67
CA MET A 431 5.74 2.05 2.40
C MET A 431 6.07 1.17 1.19
N ALA A 432 7.19 0.44 1.20
CA ALA A 432 7.55 -0.48 0.13
C ALA A 432 6.60 -1.68 0.03
N LEU A 433 6.15 -2.23 1.17
CA LEU A 433 5.12 -3.28 1.21
C LEU A 433 3.80 -2.78 0.62
N ALA A 434 3.34 -1.60 1.03
CA ALA A 434 2.13 -1.00 0.47
C ALA A 434 2.26 -0.74 -1.04
N ALA A 435 3.41 -0.22 -1.50
CA ALA A 435 3.71 0.00 -2.91
C ALA A 435 3.65 -1.29 -3.72
N SER A 436 4.08 -2.40 -3.14
CA SER A 436 4.02 -3.74 -3.75
C SER A 436 2.69 -4.47 -3.50
N LYS A 437 1.66 -3.75 -3.07
CA LYS A 437 0.31 -4.26 -2.80
C LYS A 437 0.28 -5.36 -1.71
N GLN A 438 1.29 -5.41 -0.86
CA GLN A 438 1.33 -6.27 0.31
C GLN A 438 0.71 -5.54 1.49
N ASP A 439 -0.10 -6.23 2.29
CA ASP A 439 -0.66 -5.68 3.52
C ASP A 439 0.38 -5.70 4.65
N PRO A 440 0.90 -4.55 5.13
CA PRO A 440 1.90 -4.54 6.20
C PRO A 440 1.43 -5.16 7.52
N HIS A 441 0.11 -5.25 7.76
CA HIS A 441 -0.44 -5.90 8.95
C HIS A 441 -0.29 -7.42 8.89
N ARG A 442 -0.19 -7.99 7.68
CA ARG A 442 -0.10 -9.43 7.45
C ARG A 442 1.33 -9.93 7.31
N TRP A 443 2.30 -9.03 7.22
CA TRP A 443 3.74 -9.38 7.22
C TRP A 443 4.22 -9.73 8.63
N VAL A 444 3.77 -10.86 9.14
CA VAL A 444 3.99 -11.29 10.52
C VAL A 444 5.27 -12.13 10.64
N LYS A 445 6.09 -11.83 11.66
CA LYS A 445 7.20 -12.67 12.16
C LYS A 445 7.07 -12.80 13.67
N ASN A 446 7.11 -14.01 14.19
CA ASN A 446 6.91 -14.33 15.61
C ASN A 446 5.65 -13.68 16.25
N GLY A 447 4.57 -13.54 15.47
CA GLY A 447 3.31 -12.99 15.94
C GLY A 447 3.22 -11.46 15.89
N SER A 448 4.26 -10.76 15.42
CA SER A 448 4.29 -9.29 15.31
C SER A 448 4.45 -8.84 13.86
N SER A 449 3.64 -7.88 13.45
CA SER A 449 3.72 -7.20 12.15
C SER A 449 4.56 -5.90 12.25
N PRO A 450 4.97 -5.30 11.11
CA PRO A 450 5.57 -3.97 11.10
C PRO A 450 4.70 -2.90 11.76
N ILE A 451 3.38 -3.02 11.63
CA ILE A 451 2.44 -2.09 12.25
C ILE A 451 2.39 -2.29 13.78
N ASP A 452 2.47 -3.54 14.25
CA ASP A 452 2.58 -3.81 15.68
C ASP A 452 3.87 -3.26 16.26
N TYR A 453 5.00 -3.41 15.53
CA TYR A 453 6.26 -2.79 15.91
C TYR A 453 6.14 -1.27 16.05
N LEU A 454 5.62 -0.59 15.01
CA LEU A 454 5.42 0.86 15.07
C LEU A 454 4.51 1.24 16.24
N ARG A 455 3.42 0.51 16.46
CA ARG A 455 2.44 0.75 17.51
C ARG A 455 3.06 0.64 18.92
N ASN A 456 3.89 -0.35 19.13
CA ASN A 456 4.50 -0.64 20.43
C ASN A 456 5.67 0.29 20.75
N ASN A 457 6.38 0.81 19.74
CA ASN A 457 7.61 1.54 19.92
C ASN A 457 7.50 3.06 19.66
N LEU A 458 6.37 3.55 19.11
CA LEU A 458 6.21 4.96 18.78
C LEU A 458 6.38 5.86 20.01
N ASN A 459 5.65 5.60 21.09
CA ASN A 459 5.64 6.46 22.28
C ASN A 459 7.03 6.61 22.90
N SER A 460 7.82 5.54 22.97
CA SER A 460 9.19 5.57 23.51
C SER A 460 10.17 6.26 22.57
N SER A 461 9.83 6.39 21.29
CA SER A 461 10.69 6.98 20.26
C SER A 461 10.43 8.48 20.03
N LEU A 462 9.26 9.00 20.43
CA LEU A 462 8.81 10.38 20.12
C LEU A 462 9.85 11.45 20.47
N GLY A 463 10.50 11.33 21.63
CA GLY A 463 11.51 12.30 22.08
C GLY A 463 12.78 12.35 21.24
N LYS A 464 12.98 11.34 20.38
CA LYS A 464 14.16 11.22 19.50
C LYS A 464 13.83 11.49 18.02
N MET A 465 12.52 11.56 17.68
CA MET A 465 12.08 11.74 16.30
C MET A 465 12.25 13.19 15.84
N GLY A 466 12.98 13.37 14.75
CA GLY A 466 13.05 14.64 14.01
C GLY A 466 11.82 14.89 13.16
N THR A 467 11.74 16.08 12.54
CA THR A 467 10.63 16.46 11.66
C THR A 467 10.43 15.47 10.51
N ALA A 468 11.50 15.02 9.86
CA ALA A 468 11.44 14.05 8.77
C ALA A 468 11.00 12.65 9.25
N ASP A 469 11.36 12.25 10.48
CA ASP A 469 10.92 10.96 11.02
C ASP A 469 9.42 10.95 11.31
N ILE A 470 8.89 12.05 11.85
CA ILE A 470 7.44 12.23 12.06
C ILE A 470 6.73 12.18 10.71
N ALA A 471 7.21 12.93 9.71
CA ALA A 471 6.62 12.97 8.38
C ALA A 471 6.63 11.58 7.71
N ARG A 472 7.75 10.86 7.75
CA ARG A 472 7.91 9.51 7.19
C ARG A 472 6.99 8.51 7.88
N THR A 473 6.84 8.61 9.21
CA THR A 473 5.93 7.75 9.96
C THR A 473 4.47 8.02 9.57
N ILE A 474 4.07 9.29 9.38
CA ILE A 474 2.74 9.64 8.85
C ILE A 474 2.52 8.98 7.47
N LEU A 475 3.48 9.11 6.56
CA LEU A 475 3.39 8.49 5.22
C LEU A 475 3.25 6.98 5.28
N ALA A 476 4.02 6.32 6.15
CA ALA A 476 3.93 4.88 6.36
C ALA A 476 2.56 4.46 6.92
N LEU A 477 2.03 5.20 7.90
CA LEU A 477 0.72 4.93 8.47
C LEU A 477 -0.41 5.13 7.44
N VAL A 478 -0.34 6.20 6.64
CA VAL A 478 -1.30 6.42 5.56
C VAL A 478 -1.22 5.29 4.52
N ALA A 479 -0.02 4.88 4.13
CA ALA A 479 0.19 3.76 3.20
C ALA A 479 -0.35 2.43 3.76
N ALA A 480 -0.30 2.25 5.08
CA ALA A 480 -0.87 1.09 5.77
C ALA A 480 -2.37 1.23 6.09
N ASN A 481 -3.05 2.29 5.61
CA ASN A 481 -4.45 2.58 5.94
C ASN A 481 -4.70 2.75 7.45
N GLU A 482 -3.69 3.17 8.20
CA GLU A 482 -3.77 3.52 9.62
C GLU A 482 -4.04 5.02 9.79
N ASN A 483 -4.59 5.40 10.94
CA ASN A 483 -4.90 6.81 11.21
C ASN A 483 -3.72 7.53 11.91
N PRO A 484 -2.96 8.40 11.22
CA PRO A 484 -1.81 9.10 11.82
C PRO A 484 -2.22 10.17 12.85
N ARG A 485 -3.53 10.50 12.95
CA ARG A 485 -4.05 11.45 13.96
C ARG A 485 -4.36 10.77 15.29
N ASN A 486 -4.38 9.46 15.32
CA ASN A 486 -4.58 8.70 16.55
C ASN A 486 -3.94 7.31 16.40
N PHE A 487 -2.61 7.29 16.39
CA PHE A 487 -1.85 6.03 16.39
C PHE A 487 -1.12 5.87 17.72
N SER A 488 -1.43 4.83 18.46
CA SER A 488 -0.97 4.62 19.86
C SER A 488 -1.30 5.79 20.81
N GLY A 489 -2.43 6.48 20.56
CA GLY A 489 -2.82 7.66 21.33
C GLY A 489 -2.09 8.96 20.97
N VAL A 490 -1.30 8.96 19.88
CA VAL A 490 -0.51 10.11 19.41
C VAL A 490 -1.13 10.68 18.15
N ASP A 491 -1.27 12.00 18.08
CA ASP A 491 -1.58 12.76 16.85
C ASP A 491 -0.27 13.25 16.20
N LEU A 492 0.29 12.42 15.31
CA LEU A 492 1.51 12.78 14.57
C LEU A 492 1.27 13.94 13.60
N VAL A 493 0.05 14.10 13.07
CA VAL A 493 -0.29 15.18 12.15
C VAL A 493 -0.27 16.52 12.90
N ALA A 494 -0.86 16.59 14.10
CA ALA A 494 -0.78 17.79 14.94
C ALA A 494 0.68 18.10 15.33
N MET A 495 1.48 17.08 15.65
CA MET A 495 2.91 17.27 15.94
C MET A 495 3.68 17.85 14.75
N LEU A 496 3.44 17.34 13.53
CA LEU A 496 4.10 17.86 12.32
C LEU A 496 3.61 19.28 11.98
N LYS A 497 2.32 19.57 12.12
CA LYS A 497 1.77 20.92 11.97
C LYS A 497 2.40 21.93 12.95
N GLY A 498 2.70 21.50 14.18
CA GLY A 498 3.43 22.30 15.15
C GLY A 498 4.87 22.62 14.77
N LYS A 499 5.40 22.03 13.67
CA LYS A 499 6.71 22.35 13.09
C LYS A 499 6.65 23.35 11.93
N ILE A 500 5.46 23.79 11.53
CA ILE A 500 5.29 24.80 10.47
C ILE A 500 5.63 26.16 11.09
N LYS A 501 6.53 26.89 10.45
CA LYS A 501 6.92 28.25 10.81
C LYS A 501 5.98 29.29 10.17
N GLU A 502 6.05 30.53 10.60
CA GLU A 502 5.21 31.63 10.10
C GLU A 502 5.35 31.89 8.59
N ASP A 503 6.53 31.54 8.01
CA ASP A 503 6.82 31.68 6.60
C ASP A 503 6.41 30.46 5.75
N GLY A 504 5.86 29.40 6.38
CA GLY A 504 5.46 28.15 5.74
C GLY A 504 6.52 27.04 5.75
N GLN A 505 7.76 27.33 6.19
CA GLN A 505 8.79 26.29 6.33
C GLN A 505 8.37 25.24 7.37
N ILE A 506 8.58 23.94 7.07
CA ILE A 506 8.31 22.83 8.00
C ILE A 506 9.63 22.29 8.56
N GLY A 507 9.86 22.50 9.85
CA GLY A 507 11.14 22.17 10.48
C GLY A 507 12.25 23.15 10.10
N ASP A 508 13.51 22.69 10.02
CA ASP A 508 14.65 23.58 9.92
C ASP A 508 15.35 23.58 8.55
N PHE A 509 14.99 22.62 7.66
CA PHE A 509 15.65 22.40 6.39
C PHE A 509 14.65 22.33 5.22
N ILE A 510 15.17 22.46 4.00
CA ILE A 510 14.36 22.30 2.79
C ILE A 510 13.83 20.86 2.72
N TYR A 511 14.69 19.85 2.94
CA TYR A 511 14.24 18.46 2.90
C TYR A 511 13.17 18.15 3.96
N THR A 512 13.19 18.77 5.13
CA THR A 512 12.15 18.57 6.14
C THR A 512 10.82 19.17 5.71
N THR A 513 10.84 20.28 4.95
CA THR A 513 9.66 20.88 4.34
C THR A 513 9.11 19.98 3.23
N ILE A 514 9.97 19.42 2.37
CA ILE A 514 9.59 18.47 1.33
C ILE A 514 8.85 17.26 1.94
N TRP A 515 9.44 16.61 2.94
CA TRP A 515 8.81 15.50 3.66
C TRP A 515 7.51 15.91 4.34
N GLY A 516 7.49 17.09 4.96
CA GLY A 516 6.32 17.65 5.63
C GLY A 516 5.15 17.88 4.68
N ILE A 517 5.40 18.45 3.50
CA ILE A 517 4.38 18.65 2.45
C ILE A 517 3.77 17.32 2.04
N MET A 518 4.60 16.32 1.71
CA MET A 518 4.12 14.99 1.30
C MET A 518 3.25 14.35 2.39
N ALA A 519 3.70 14.40 3.64
CA ALA A 519 3.02 13.77 4.77
C ALA A 519 1.70 14.48 5.14
N LEU A 520 1.70 15.81 5.21
CA LEU A 520 0.51 16.58 5.52
C LEU A 520 -0.52 16.46 4.40
N LYS A 521 -0.07 16.47 3.13
CA LYS A 521 -0.96 16.25 1.98
C LYS A 521 -1.58 14.86 2.00
N ALA A 522 -0.80 13.82 2.31
CA ALA A 522 -1.29 12.46 2.48
C ALA A 522 -2.34 12.36 3.60
N ALA A 523 -2.19 13.13 4.67
CA ALA A 523 -3.15 13.22 5.77
C ALA A 523 -4.35 14.14 5.48
N GLY A 524 -4.46 14.73 4.27
CA GLY A 524 -5.58 15.58 3.85
C GLY A 524 -5.51 17.03 4.34
N GLU A 525 -4.32 17.49 4.76
CA GLU A 525 -4.12 18.88 5.19
C GLU A 525 -3.90 19.85 4.03
N ASN A 526 -4.17 21.12 4.27
CA ASN A 526 -3.76 22.21 3.38
C ASN A 526 -2.28 22.51 3.60
N VAL A 527 -1.49 22.54 2.51
CA VAL A 527 -0.04 22.77 2.51
C VAL A 527 0.36 23.96 1.62
N SER A 528 -0.58 24.81 1.23
CA SER A 528 -0.36 25.88 0.24
C SER A 528 0.78 26.82 0.63
N GLU A 529 0.86 27.24 1.89
CA GLU A 529 1.93 28.13 2.37
C GLU A 529 3.31 27.45 2.28
N SER A 530 3.39 26.19 2.68
CA SER A 530 4.63 25.41 2.62
C SER A 530 5.06 25.14 1.18
N VAL A 531 4.11 24.96 0.26
CA VAL A 531 4.38 24.82 -1.19
C VAL A 531 4.98 26.12 -1.75
N GLU A 532 4.40 27.27 -1.45
CA GLU A 532 4.95 28.55 -1.90
C GLU A 532 6.34 28.81 -1.29
N TRP A 533 6.52 28.49 -0.01
CA TRP A 533 7.85 28.57 0.61
C TRP A 533 8.86 27.67 -0.12
N LEU A 534 8.49 26.40 -0.39
CA LEU A 534 9.38 25.45 -1.09
C LEU A 534 9.72 25.93 -2.51
N LYS A 535 8.74 26.44 -3.27
CA LYS A 535 8.98 26.99 -4.61
C LYS A 535 9.96 28.16 -4.60
N ALA A 536 9.93 28.99 -3.56
CA ALA A 536 10.85 30.10 -3.38
C ALA A 536 12.30 29.64 -3.08
N GLN A 537 12.51 28.38 -2.67
CA GLN A 537 13.84 27.81 -2.44
C GLN A 537 14.49 27.23 -3.72
N GLN A 538 13.79 27.23 -4.87
CA GLN A 538 14.39 26.75 -6.11
C GLN A 538 15.58 27.61 -6.51
N SER A 539 16.74 27.02 -6.67
CA SER A 539 17.98 27.67 -7.04
C SER A 539 17.97 28.14 -8.52
N GLU A 540 18.90 29.05 -8.88
CA GLU A 540 19.02 29.55 -10.27
C GLU A 540 19.29 28.44 -11.28
N ASP A 541 20.00 27.38 -10.88
CA ASP A 541 20.26 26.17 -11.69
C ASP A 541 19.02 25.30 -11.92
N GLY A 542 17.92 25.60 -11.24
CA GLY A 542 16.65 24.88 -11.30
C GLY A 542 16.51 23.75 -10.30
N GLY A 543 17.54 23.42 -9.54
CA GLY A 543 17.53 22.39 -8.52
C GLY A 543 17.05 22.88 -7.15
N PHE A 544 16.99 21.95 -6.21
CA PHE A 544 16.75 22.20 -4.79
C PHE A 544 17.90 21.61 -3.96
N ALA A 545 18.20 22.25 -2.86
CA ALA A 545 19.23 21.82 -1.91
C ALA A 545 18.60 21.22 -0.67
N TRP A 546 19.39 20.50 0.14
CA TRP A 546 18.94 19.98 1.43
C TRP A 546 18.60 21.09 2.46
N ALA A 547 19.30 22.24 2.38
CA ALA A 547 19.09 23.39 3.27
C ALA A 547 19.26 24.72 2.53
N VAL A 548 18.71 25.78 3.11
CA VAL A 548 18.81 27.14 2.59
C VAL A 548 20.26 27.59 2.52
N GLY A 549 20.70 28.09 1.36
CA GLY A 549 22.06 28.57 1.13
C GLY A 549 23.06 27.49 0.70
N GLU A 550 22.64 26.24 0.66
CA GLU A 550 23.43 25.12 0.16
C GLU A 550 23.28 24.98 -1.37
N LYS A 551 24.13 24.15 -1.97
CA LYS A 551 24.07 23.85 -3.41
C LYS A 551 23.01 22.79 -3.68
N SER A 552 22.34 22.91 -4.81
CA SER A 552 21.36 21.93 -5.29
C SER A 552 21.99 20.53 -5.40
N ASP A 553 21.22 19.52 -5.04
CA ASP A 553 21.54 18.12 -5.27
C ASP A 553 20.39 17.39 -5.97
N TYR A 554 20.68 16.20 -6.48
CA TYR A 554 19.73 15.49 -7.34
C TYR A 554 18.63 14.78 -6.54
N ASP A 555 18.92 14.31 -5.33
CA ASP A 555 17.96 13.60 -4.49
C ASP A 555 16.90 14.55 -3.92
N ASP A 556 17.32 15.70 -3.35
CA ASP A 556 16.38 16.70 -2.84
C ASP A 556 15.60 17.39 -3.95
N THR A 557 16.20 17.57 -5.14
CA THR A 557 15.47 18.04 -6.32
C THR A 557 14.40 17.03 -6.75
N ALA A 558 14.70 15.74 -6.80
CA ALA A 558 13.75 14.71 -7.13
C ALA A 558 12.62 14.59 -6.08
N ALA A 559 12.97 14.73 -4.80
CA ALA A 559 12.00 14.75 -3.71
C ALA A 559 11.07 15.99 -3.78
N ALA A 560 11.63 17.18 -4.11
CA ALA A 560 10.86 18.41 -4.28
C ALA A 560 9.85 18.31 -5.43
N ILE A 561 10.22 17.70 -6.57
CA ILE A 561 9.30 17.42 -7.68
C ILE A 561 8.10 16.61 -7.19
N GLN A 562 8.36 15.52 -6.45
CA GLN A 562 7.29 14.67 -5.92
C GLN A 562 6.38 15.43 -4.96
N ALA A 563 6.95 16.19 -4.03
CA ALA A 563 6.18 16.97 -3.03
C ALA A 563 5.30 18.04 -3.70
N LEU A 564 5.85 18.79 -4.65
CA LEU A 564 5.12 19.83 -5.36
C LEU A 564 3.96 19.24 -6.17
N ILE A 565 4.20 18.18 -6.93
CA ILE A 565 3.17 17.53 -7.73
C ILE A 565 2.10 16.88 -6.84
N ALA A 566 2.49 16.22 -5.76
CA ALA A 566 1.54 15.66 -4.79
C ALA A 566 0.65 16.74 -4.15
N ALA A 567 1.18 17.95 -3.98
CA ALA A 567 0.43 19.10 -3.47
C ALA A 567 -0.50 19.74 -4.53
N GLY A 568 -0.35 19.41 -5.82
CA GLY A 568 -1.18 19.89 -6.91
C GLY A 568 -0.49 20.89 -7.85
N GLU A 569 0.85 21.03 -7.78
CA GLU A 569 1.59 21.85 -8.74
C GLU A 569 1.49 21.19 -10.13
N PRO A 570 1.15 21.93 -11.20
CA PRO A 570 1.07 21.38 -12.55
C PRO A 570 2.41 20.79 -13.01
N ARG A 571 2.36 19.60 -13.63
CA ARG A 571 3.54 18.89 -14.12
C ARG A 571 4.35 19.69 -15.15
N ASP A 572 3.69 20.54 -15.91
CA ASP A 572 4.26 21.43 -16.91
C ASP A 572 4.55 22.83 -16.39
N SER A 573 4.48 23.07 -15.09
CA SER A 573 4.80 24.36 -14.50
C SER A 573 6.28 24.73 -14.66
N GLY A 574 6.57 26.01 -14.53
CA GLY A 574 7.95 26.52 -14.66
C GLY A 574 8.92 25.91 -13.65
N VAL A 575 8.45 25.68 -12.41
CA VAL A 575 9.27 25.10 -11.34
C VAL A 575 9.59 23.64 -11.61
N ILE A 576 8.62 22.85 -12.07
CA ILE A 576 8.83 21.44 -12.39
C ILE A 576 9.73 21.27 -13.61
N ARG A 577 9.50 22.05 -14.68
CA ARG A 577 10.38 22.00 -15.88
C ARG A 577 11.84 22.36 -15.57
N LYS A 578 12.08 23.36 -14.73
CA LYS A 578 13.46 23.73 -14.32
C LYS A 578 14.10 22.60 -13.49
N ALA A 579 13.36 22.01 -12.55
CA ALA A 579 13.83 20.91 -11.74
C ALA A 579 14.18 19.66 -12.60
N LEU A 580 13.32 19.29 -13.56
CA LEU A 580 13.59 18.21 -14.51
C LEU A 580 14.83 18.50 -15.37
N ASN A 581 15.02 19.75 -15.82
CA ASN A 581 16.22 20.13 -16.56
C ASN A 581 17.49 20.03 -15.71
N TYR A 582 17.41 20.39 -14.42
CA TYR A 582 18.50 20.18 -13.49
C TYR A 582 18.82 18.69 -13.33
N LEU A 583 17.81 17.82 -13.11
CA LEU A 583 18.00 16.37 -12.99
C LEU A 583 18.74 15.79 -14.21
N LYS A 584 18.45 16.26 -15.44
CA LYS A 584 19.15 15.78 -16.65
C LYS A 584 20.68 15.94 -16.59
N THR A 585 21.17 16.91 -15.83
CA THR A 585 22.62 17.14 -15.65
C THR A 585 23.26 16.13 -14.69
N GLY A 586 22.45 15.41 -13.89
CA GLY A 586 22.88 14.44 -12.89
C GLY A 586 23.09 13.03 -13.41
N GLN A 587 22.64 12.72 -14.62
CA GLN A 587 22.78 11.39 -15.18
C GLN A 587 24.20 11.14 -15.67
N ASN A 588 24.86 10.11 -15.15
CA ASN A 588 26.19 9.67 -15.53
C ASN A 588 26.16 8.79 -16.80
N ASP A 589 27.34 8.50 -17.37
CA ASP A 589 27.47 7.73 -18.61
C ASP A 589 27.03 6.26 -18.46
N ASP A 590 26.95 5.73 -17.23
CA ASP A 590 26.42 4.40 -16.90
C ASP A 590 24.87 4.35 -16.89
N GLY A 591 24.21 5.47 -17.16
CA GLY A 591 22.75 5.60 -17.17
C GLY A 591 22.13 5.92 -15.82
N GLY A 592 22.86 5.74 -14.72
CA GLY A 592 22.42 6.04 -13.37
C GLY A 592 22.59 7.50 -12.96
N PHE A 593 22.10 7.82 -11.76
CA PHE A 593 22.19 9.16 -11.19
C PHE A 593 23.14 9.25 -10.02
N ARG A 594 23.89 10.34 -9.97
CA ARG A 594 24.72 10.70 -8.83
C ARG A 594 23.93 11.52 -7.82
N TYR A 595 24.36 11.47 -6.55
CA TYR A 595 23.79 12.32 -5.51
C TYR A 595 24.17 13.80 -5.69
N PHE A 596 25.48 14.07 -5.89
CA PHE A 596 26.02 15.42 -5.91
C PHE A 596 27.35 15.50 -6.66
N GLY A 597 27.66 16.66 -7.28
CA GLY A 597 28.95 16.96 -7.89
C GLY A 597 29.35 15.95 -8.97
N SER A 598 30.48 15.25 -8.80
CA SER A 598 31.02 14.22 -9.69
C SER A 598 31.04 12.83 -9.03
N SER A 599 30.09 12.54 -8.12
CA SER A 599 30.02 11.23 -7.49
C SER A 599 29.55 10.13 -8.44
N SER A 600 29.79 8.88 -8.07
CA SER A 600 29.28 7.72 -8.81
C SER A 600 27.76 7.65 -8.73
N SER A 601 27.14 7.01 -9.70
CA SER A 601 25.74 6.64 -9.68
C SER A 601 25.45 5.69 -8.52
N ASN A 602 24.23 5.79 -7.96
CA ASN A 602 23.84 4.97 -6.84
C ASN A 602 22.34 4.68 -6.79
N ALA A 603 21.96 3.57 -6.17
CA ALA A 603 20.58 3.09 -6.12
C ALA A 603 19.60 4.07 -5.46
N ALA A 604 20.04 4.85 -4.45
CA ALA A 604 19.16 5.81 -3.80
C ALA A 604 18.79 6.96 -4.73
N SER A 605 19.79 7.56 -5.40
CA SER A 605 19.57 8.64 -6.36
C SER A 605 18.75 8.17 -7.55
N ASP A 606 19.03 6.97 -8.08
CA ASP A 606 18.21 6.38 -9.15
C ASP A 606 16.76 6.24 -8.73
N ALA A 607 16.51 5.70 -7.53
CA ALA A 607 15.16 5.48 -7.03
C ALA A 607 14.40 6.82 -6.87
N TRP A 608 15.03 7.83 -6.27
CA TRP A 608 14.43 9.16 -6.12
C TRP A 608 14.07 9.78 -7.48
N VAL A 609 15.00 9.70 -8.44
CA VAL A 609 14.79 10.27 -9.78
C VAL A 609 13.70 9.50 -10.53
N ILE A 610 13.68 8.17 -10.51
CA ILE A 610 12.62 7.36 -11.13
C ILE A 610 11.26 7.78 -10.60
N GLN A 611 11.10 7.89 -9.28
CA GLN A 611 9.84 8.29 -8.66
C GLN A 611 9.44 9.74 -9.06
N ALA A 612 10.40 10.66 -9.14
CA ALA A 612 10.15 12.03 -9.59
C ALA A 612 9.70 12.09 -11.06
N LEU A 613 10.33 11.30 -11.93
CA LEU A 613 9.96 11.21 -13.34
C LEU A 613 8.54 10.68 -13.50
N VAL A 614 8.21 9.61 -12.79
CA VAL A 614 6.84 9.07 -12.77
C VAL A 614 5.83 10.11 -12.29
N ALA A 615 6.12 10.82 -11.21
CA ALA A 615 5.27 11.90 -10.72
C ALA A 615 5.06 12.97 -11.80
N ALA A 616 6.10 13.34 -12.51
CA ALA A 616 6.06 14.32 -13.58
C ALA A 616 5.40 13.80 -14.88
N GLY A 617 5.14 12.50 -15.00
CA GLY A 617 4.57 11.88 -16.21
C GLY A 617 5.63 11.62 -17.31
N GLU A 618 6.90 11.59 -16.93
CA GLU A 618 8.02 11.24 -17.79
C GLU A 618 8.30 9.73 -17.69
N ASN A 619 8.65 9.09 -18.83
CA ASN A 619 9.04 7.68 -18.82
C ASN A 619 10.49 7.52 -18.36
N PRO A 620 10.78 6.86 -17.22
CA PRO A 620 12.16 6.67 -16.77
C PRO A 620 13.03 5.86 -17.75
N ARG A 621 12.44 5.01 -18.60
CA ARG A 621 13.15 4.27 -19.64
C ARG A 621 13.69 5.18 -20.75
N GLU A 622 13.13 6.38 -20.94
CA GLU A 622 13.60 7.37 -21.89
C GLU A 622 14.74 8.25 -21.34
N TRP A 623 14.95 8.22 -20.02
CA TRP A 623 16.08 8.90 -19.37
C TRP A 623 17.29 7.98 -19.39
N LYS A 624 18.07 8.08 -20.46
CA LYS A 624 19.19 7.17 -20.77
C LYS A 624 20.46 7.88 -21.23
N LYS A 625 21.60 7.24 -21.02
CA LYS A 625 22.89 7.55 -21.62
C LYS A 625 23.29 6.36 -22.52
N GLY A 626 23.53 6.64 -23.78
CA GLY A 626 23.65 5.54 -24.74
C GLY A 626 22.38 4.68 -24.76
N ASN A 627 22.52 3.40 -24.46
CA ASN A 627 21.41 2.44 -24.41
C ASN A 627 20.96 2.09 -22.99
N VAL A 628 21.56 2.67 -21.94
CA VAL A 628 21.27 2.35 -20.54
C VAL A 628 20.40 3.43 -19.93
N SER A 629 19.20 3.06 -19.49
CA SER A 629 18.29 3.94 -18.76
C SER A 629 18.59 3.93 -17.27
N VAL A 630 18.02 4.90 -16.53
CA VAL A 630 18.10 4.90 -15.07
C VAL A 630 17.46 3.65 -14.46
N VAL A 631 16.44 3.08 -15.10
CA VAL A 631 15.82 1.80 -14.66
C VAL A 631 16.77 0.65 -14.87
N ASP A 632 17.48 0.60 -16.00
CA ASP A 632 18.47 -0.46 -16.29
C ASP A 632 19.65 -0.39 -15.31
N HIS A 633 20.13 0.83 -15.00
CA HIS A 633 21.19 1.02 -14.02
C HIS A 633 20.74 0.56 -12.62
N LEU A 634 19.56 0.98 -12.17
CA LEU A 634 19.04 0.53 -10.86
C LEU A 634 18.93 -1.01 -10.80
N LEU A 635 18.39 -1.65 -11.85
CA LEU A 635 18.29 -3.11 -11.91
C LEU A 635 19.65 -3.80 -11.89
N SER A 636 20.69 -3.20 -12.48
CA SER A 636 22.06 -3.76 -12.46
C SER A 636 22.68 -3.81 -11.08
N LEU A 637 22.16 -3.04 -10.12
CA LEU A 637 22.63 -3.01 -8.73
C LEU A 637 21.97 -4.08 -7.87
N GLN A 638 21.00 -4.86 -8.40
CA GLN A 638 20.39 -5.96 -7.67
C GLN A 638 21.33 -7.16 -7.60
N THR A 639 21.45 -7.75 -6.42
CA THR A 639 22.23 -8.97 -6.19
C THR A 639 21.40 -10.24 -6.48
N GLU A 640 22.05 -11.39 -6.55
CA GLU A 640 21.38 -12.70 -6.68
C GLU A 640 20.48 -12.98 -5.47
N GLU A 641 20.86 -12.51 -4.28
CA GLU A 641 20.09 -12.65 -3.04
C GLU A 641 18.83 -11.75 -3.03
N GLY A 642 18.73 -10.78 -3.94
CA GLY A 642 17.57 -9.93 -4.15
C GLY A 642 17.68 -8.52 -3.58
N TYR A 643 18.67 -8.19 -2.76
CA TYR A 643 18.85 -6.83 -2.28
C TYR A 643 19.58 -5.95 -3.31
N PHE A 644 19.46 -4.64 -3.14
CA PHE A 644 20.15 -3.65 -3.98
C PHE A 644 21.39 -3.12 -3.25
N LYS A 645 22.51 -3.09 -3.98
CA LYS A 645 23.73 -2.40 -3.52
C LYS A 645 23.55 -0.89 -3.61
N TYR A 646 24.37 -0.15 -2.88
CA TYR A 646 24.44 1.30 -3.03
C TYR A 646 25.05 1.72 -4.38
N THR A 647 26.23 1.15 -4.69
CA THR A 647 26.87 1.26 -6.00
C THR A 647 27.31 -0.13 -6.46
N GLU A 648 27.80 -0.26 -7.70
CA GLU A 648 28.30 -1.53 -8.23
C GLU A 648 29.31 -2.22 -7.28
N ILE A 649 30.18 -1.45 -6.63
CA ILE A 649 31.25 -1.94 -5.77
C ILE A 649 30.99 -1.82 -4.27
N GLN A 650 29.92 -1.14 -3.86
CA GLN A 650 29.67 -0.83 -2.45
C GLN A 650 28.27 -1.27 -2.02
N THR A 651 28.21 -2.11 -0.98
CA THR A 651 27.00 -2.39 -0.23
C THR A 651 26.94 -1.48 0.99
N SER A 652 25.98 -0.57 1.02
CA SER A 652 25.72 0.32 2.14
C SER A 652 24.21 0.41 2.33
N ASN A 653 23.74 0.27 3.57
CA ASN A 653 22.34 0.37 3.95
C ASN A 653 21.38 -0.44 3.02
N PRO A 654 21.64 -1.75 2.81
CA PRO A 654 20.93 -2.54 1.81
C PRO A 654 19.42 -2.59 2.06
N GLY A 655 18.97 -2.48 3.31
CA GLY A 655 17.54 -2.38 3.63
C GLY A 655 16.90 -1.17 2.97
N TYR A 656 17.50 0.03 3.11
CA TYR A 656 17.01 1.25 2.50
C TYR A 656 17.10 1.22 0.97
N MET A 657 18.22 0.74 0.41
CA MET A 657 18.37 0.61 -1.04
C MET A 657 17.29 -0.27 -1.64
N THR A 658 17.01 -1.40 -0.99
CA THR A 658 16.01 -2.37 -1.50
C THR A 658 14.59 -1.83 -1.42
N VAL A 659 14.18 -1.21 -0.31
CA VAL A 659 12.81 -0.64 -0.21
C VAL A 659 12.61 0.53 -1.17
N SER A 660 13.63 1.37 -1.38
CA SER A 660 13.60 2.47 -2.34
C SER A 660 13.50 1.96 -3.78
N ALA A 661 14.29 0.92 -4.13
CA ALA A 661 14.24 0.29 -5.44
C ALA A 661 12.87 -0.36 -5.72
N ILE A 662 12.27 -1.06 -4.75
CA ILE A 662 10.92 -1.63 -4.89
C ILE A 662 9.92 -0.53 -5.27
N MET A 663 9.86 0.58 -4.53
CA MET A 663 8.92 1.67 -4.80
C MET A 663 9.18 2.31 -6.17
N ALA A 664 10.43 2.55 -6.52
CA ALA A 664 10.83 3.16 -7.78
C ALA A 664 10.49 2.27 -8.97
N LEU A 665 10.87 0.99 -8.94
CA LEU A 665 10.63 0.03 -10.03
C LEU A 665 9.15 -0.24 -10.25
N LEU A 666 8.35 -0.22 -9.19
CA LEU A 666 6.88 -0.29 -9.28
C LEU A 666 6.24 1.05 -9.70
N GLY A 667 7.04 2.08 -10.00
CA GLY A 667 6.54 3.38 -10.43
C GLY A 667 5.69 4.10 -9.40
N LYS A 668 5.94 3.93 -8.11
CA LYS A 668 5.13 4.50 -7.03
C LYS A 668 5.80 5.74 -6.41
N PRO A 669 5.46 6.97 -6.88
CA PRO A 669 5.92 8.20 -6.21
C PRO A 669 5.23 8.40 -4.87
N PHE A 670 5.83 9.23 -4.01
CA PHE A 670 5.20 9.65 -2.75
C PHE A 670 4.06 10.66 -2.97
N PRO A 671 2.99 10.59 -2.14
CA PRO A 671 2.73 9.62 -1.07
C PRO A 671 2.21 8.28 -1.60
N ILE A 672 2.68 7.18 -1.02
CA ILE A 672 2.20 5.84 -1.37
C ILE A 672 0.76 5.68 -0.86
N LYS A 673 -0.12 5.16 -1.72
CA LYS A 673 -1.51 4.87 -1.38
C LYS A 673 -1.71 3.41 -1.00
N PRO A 674 -2.67 3.09 -0.11
CA PRO A 674 -3.00 1.72 0.23
C PRO A 674 -3.76 1.05 -0.93
N GLU A 675 -3.08 0.18 -1.68
CA GLU A 675 -3.63 -0.62 -2.78
C GLU A 675 -3.30 -2.09 -2.54
N TYR A 676 -3.95 -2.73 -1.56
CA TYR A 676 -3.64 -4.13 -1.27
C TYR A 676 -4.34 -5.06 -2.27
N LEU A 677 -3.63 -6.12 -2.69
CA LEU A 677 -4.24 -7.22 -3.41
C LEU A 677 -5.21 -7.94 -2.47
N GLN A 678 -6.35 -8.38 -2.99
CA GLN A 678 -7.25 -9.29 -2.26
C GLN A 678 -6.62 -10.68 -2.08
N GLU A 679 -5.66 -11.02 -2.94
CA GLU A 679 -4.83 -12.23 -2.88
C GLU A 679 -3.38 -11.80 -2.67
N GLU A 680 -2.70 -12.38 -1.67
CA GLU A 680 -1.27 -12.15 -1.44
C GLU A 680 -0.48 -12.65 -2.65
N VAL A 681 0.49 -11.84 -3.13
CA VAL A 681 1.46 -12.31 -4.11
C VAL A 681 2.34 -13.36 -3.44
N GLU A 682 2.31 -14.58 -3.96
CA GLU A 682 3.11 -15.66 -3.42
C GLU A 682 4.60 -15.42 -3.63
N LEU A 683 5.32 -15.22 -2.54
CA LEU A 683 6.79 -15.16 -2.54
C LEU A 683 7.44 -16.54 -2.66
N THR A 684 6.65 -17.59 -2.84
CA THR A 684 7.05 -19.00 -2.65
C THR A 684 7.67 -19.67 -3.87
N ASN A 685 7.65 -19.05 -5.05
CA ASN A 685 8.26 -19.61 -6.27
C ASN A 685 9.71 -19.16 -6.52
N LEU A 686 10.33 -18.49 -5.55
CA LEU A 686 11.72 -18.10 -5.65
C LEU A 686 12.62 -19.22 -5.10
N PRO A 687 13.78 -19.52 -5.73
CA PRO A 687 14.76 -20.39 -5.12
C PRO A 687 15.12 -19.83 -3.74
N SER A 688 15.12 -20.72 -2.74
CA SER A 688 15.52 -20.33 -1.38
C SER A 688 16.85 -19.58 -1.44
N PRO A 689 16.96 -18.38 -0.82
CA PRO A 689 18.25 -17.69 -0.78
C PRO A 689 19.30 -18.64 -0.22
N PRO A 690 20.54 -18.65 -0.77
CA PRO A 690 21.62 -19.46 -0.22
C PRO A 690 21.75 -19.14 1.28
N PRO A 691 22.07 -20.14 2.12
CA PRO A 691 22.15 -19.94 3.55
C PRO A 691 23.11 -18.77 3.82
N VAL A 692 22.63 -17.78 4.54
CA VAL A 692 23.45 -16.66 5.00
C VAL A 692 24.62 -17.31 5.73
N PHE A 693 25.84 -17.15 5.20
CA PHE A 693 27.03 -17.67 5.85
C PHE A 693 27.06 -17.07 7.26
N ALA A 694 26.85 -17.95 8.24
CA ALA A 694 27.05 -17.58 9.63
C ALA A 694 28.45 -16.96 9.72
N THR A 695 28.53 -15.75 10.22
CA THR A 695 29.79 -15.10 10.55
C THR A 695 30.63 -16.13 11.30
N PRO A 696 31.88 -16.42 10.90
CA PRO A 696 32.66 -17.42 11.58
C PRO A 696 32.73 -17.04 13.07
N THR A 697 32.19 -17.92 13.90
CA THR A 697 32.30 -17.80 15.36
C THR A 697 33.77 -17.55 15.66
N PRO A 698 34.16 -16.47 16.38
CA PRO A 698 35.55 -16.25 16.70
C PRO A 698 36.06 -17.49 17.44
N SER A 699 37.14 -18.07 16.90
CA SER A 699 37.85 -19.21 17.51
C SER A 699 38.15 -18.85 18.97
N PRO A 700 37.89 -19.75 19.93
CA PRO A 700 38.17 -19.44 21.33
C PRO A 700 39.64 -19.08 21.49
N THR A 701 39.87 -17.88 21.98
CA THR A 701 41.23 -17.39 22.34
C THR A 701 41.84 -18.40 23.31
N PRO A 702 43.08 -18.92 23.05
CA PRO A 702 43.70 -19.84 23.97
C PRO A 702 43.88 -19.17 25.34
N THR A 703 43.39 -19.83 26.36
CA THR A 703 43.57 -19.43 27.78
C THR A 703 45.04 -19.24 28.08
N PRO A 704 45.49 -18.04 28.55
CA PRO A 704 46.88 -17.87 28.94
C PRO A 704 47.19 -18.74 30.13
N ALA A 705 48.34 -19.38 30.09
CA ALA A 705 48.90 -20.15 31.20
C ALA A 705 49.11 -19.23 32.44
N PRO A 706 48.99 -19.74 33.68
CA PRO A 706 49.11 -18.95 34.86
C PRO A 706 50.53 -18.35 35.01
N ALA A 707 50.58 -17.02 35.03
CA ALA A 707 51.85 -16.30 35.27
C ALA A 707 52.32 -16.49 36.70
N SER A 708 53.60 -16.83 36.84
CA SER A 708 54.33 -16.89 38.10
C SER A 708 54.40 -15.52 38.76
N THR A 709 54.19 -15.52 40.07
CA THR A 709 54.20 -14.37 40.97
C THR A 709 55.56 -13.64 40.98
N PRO A 710 55.65 -12.32 40.77
CA PRO A 710 56.87 -11.57 41.08
C PRO A 710 56.86 -11.04 42.50
N ALA A 711 58.04 -10.99 43.11
CA ALA A 711 58.33 -10.51 44.44
C ALA A 711 58.14 -8.96 44.58
N PRO A 712 57.96 -8.44 45.80
CA PRO A 712 57.62 -7.05 46.03
C PRO A 712 58.82 -6.12 45.94
N THR A 713 58.71 -4.95 45.37
CA THR A 713 59.67 -3.84 45.38
C THR A 713 59.03 -2.59 46.01
N PRO A 714 59.80 -1.74 46.67
CA PRO A 714 59.33 -0.93 47.78
C PRO A 714 58.69 0.41 47.41
N VAL A 715 57.88 0.86 48.36
CA VAL A 715 57.17 2.14 48.47
C VAL A 715 58.12 3.34 48.46
N LEU A 716 57.80 4.37 47.68
CA LEU A 716 58.20 5.76 47.91
C LEU A 716 56.96 6.65 47.94
N THR A 717 56.82 7.40 49.03
CA THR A 717 55.74 8.30 49.41
C THR A 717 55.87 9.69 48.73
N PRO A 718 54.85 10.53 48.78
CA PRO A 718 54.61 11.63 47.84
C PRO A 718 55.05 13.00 48.36
N THR A 719 55.10 13.98 47.48
CA THR A 719 55.04 15.40 47.84
C THR A 719 54.14 16.15 46.85
N PRO A 720 53.38 17.11 47.33
CA PRO A 720 52.27 17.72 46.63
C PRO A 720 52.66 19.01 45.92
N GLU A 721 51.94 19.42 44.88
CA GLU A 721 51.55 20.82 44.68
C GLU A 721 50.72 21.06 43.41
N MET A 722 49.70 21.72 43.66
CA MET A 722 48.98 22.90 43.10
C MET A 722 48.02 22.70 41.93
N ALA A 723 46.83 23.13 42.29
CA ALA A 723 45.66 23.32 41.47
C ALA A 723 45.85 24.32 40.33
N LYS A 724 45.29 23.99 39.17
CA LYS A 724 44.74 25.00 38.26
C LYS A 724 43.43 24.47 37.66
N GLU A 725 42.40 25.23 37.89
CA GLU A 725 41.06 25.05 37.34
C GLU A 725 41.09 25.08 35.82
N THR A 726 40.38 24.16 35.22
CA THR A 726 40.00 24.24 33.81
C THR A 726 38.50 23.93 33.68
N PRO A 727 37.78 24.66 32.86
CA PRO A 727 36.31 24.63 32.85
C PRO A 727 35.78 23.32 32.27
N THR A 728 34.70 22.86 32.85
CA THR A 728 33.91 21.73 32.46
C THR A 728 33.23 22.03 31.10
N GLU A 729 33.66 21.40 30.04
CA GLU A 729 32.91 21.29 28.81
C GLU A 729 31.90 20.16 28.96
N THR A 730 30.62 20.54 28.84
CA THR A 730 29.47 19.64 28.72
C THR A 730 29.55 18.88 27.39
N PRO A 731 29.28 17.57 27.34
CA PRO A 731 29.23 16.86 26.06
C PRO A 731 28.05 17.37 25.22
N SER A 732 28.34 17.93 24.07
CA SER A 732 27.32 18.27 23.07
C SER A 732 26.72 17.00 22.53
N GLU A 733 25.42 16.86 22.69
CA GLU A 733 24.59 15.84 22.01
C GLU A 733 24.75 15.96 20.48
N THR A 734 25.32 14.95 19.88
CA THR A 734 25.31 14.77 18.44
C THR A 734 23.89 14.34 18.03
N LYS A 735 23.08 15.29 17.60
CA LYS A 735 21.81 15.02 16.95
C LYS A 735 22.08 14.31 15.63
N SER A 736 21.64 13.05 15.48
CA SER A 736 21.68 12.31 14.24
C SER A 736 20.68 12.94 13.25
N ILE A 737 21.17 13.50 12.18
CA ILE A 737 20.39 14.07 11.08
C ILE A 737 20.16 12.96 10.04
N PRO A 738 18.95 12.65 9.62
CA PRO A 738 18.65 11.52 8.70
C PRO A 738 19.28 11.60 7.30
N GLY A 739 19.78 12.77 6.89
CA GLY A 739 20.62 12.93 5.70
C GLY A 739 22.13 12.78 5.97
N PHE A 740 22.54 12.65 7.24
CA PHE A 740 23.95 12.67 7.63
C PHE A 740 24.62 11.29 7.67
N GLU A 741 23.84 10.21 7.65
CA GLU A 741 24.38 8.85 7.52
C GLU A 741 25.14 8.67 6.19
N PHE A 742 24.81 9.45 5.17
CA PHE A 742 25.52 9.47 3.88
C PHE A 742 26.84 10.25 3.90
N ALA A 743 26.92 11.33 4.65
CA ALA A 743 28.13 12.17 4.71
C ALA A 743 29.27 11.53 5.51
N MET A 744 28.96 10.68 6.52
CA MET A 744 29.99 10.03 7.35
C MET A 744 30.73 8.88 6.63
N ALA A 745 30.09 8.24 5.63
CA ALA A 745 30.78 7.24 4.80
C ALA A 745 31.85 7.89 3.88
N LEU A 746 31.66 9.14 3.48
CA LEU A 746 32.60 9.89 2.65
C LEU A 746 33.76 10.51 3.47
N LEU A 747 33.52 10.90 4.73
CA LEU A 747 34.56 11.42 5.61
C LEU A 747 35.54 10.34 6.11
N GLY A 748 35.07 9.09 6.26
CA GLY A 748 35.93 7.93 6.58
C GLY A 748 36.96 7.63 5.48
N LEU A 749 36.61 7.82 4.21
CA LEU A 749 37.53 7.62 3.08
C LEU A 749 38.56 8.75 2.95
N ALA A 750 38.23 9.99 3.30
CA ALA A 750 39.14 11.11 3.23
C ALA A 750 40.22 11.05 4.35
N ALA A 751 39.93 10.46 5.52
CA ALA A 751 40.87 10.25 6.59
C ALA A 751 41.87 9.11 6.31
N ALA A 752 41.40 8.04 5.62
CA ALA A 752 42.27 6.89 5.29
C ALA A 752 43.32 7.20 4.20
N THR A 753 43.06 8.18 3.33
CA THR A 753 44.02 8.60 2.28
C THR A 753 45.07 9.59 2.77
N ARG A 754 44.91 10.21 3.95
CA ARG A 754 45.88 11.14 4.53
C ARG A 754 46.98 10.47 5.40
N TRP A 755 46.87 9.16 5.64
CA TRP A 755 47.84 8.38 6.43
C TRP A 755 48.82 7.56 5.58
N ARG A 756 48.82 7.74 4.25
CA ARG A 756 49.77 7.10 3.32
C ARG A 756 50.60 8.09 2.48
N ARG A 757 50.88 9.26 3.03
CA ARG A 757 51.96 10.12 2.50
C ARG A 757 52.89 10.58 3.63
#